data_d569b339976519d8169ed4af67656efa
#
_entry.id   d569b339976519d8169ed4af67656efa
#
_cell.length_a   1.000
_cell.length_b   1.000
_cell.length_c   1.000
_cell.angle_alpha   90.00
_cell.angle_beta   90.00
_cell.angle_gamma   90.00
#
_symmetry.space_group_name_H-M   'P 1'
#
loop_
_entity.id
_entity.type
_entity.pdbx_description
1 polymer ?
#
loop_
_entity_poly.entity_id
_entity_poly.type
_entity_poly.pdbx_seq_one_letter_code
_entity_poly.pdbx_strand_id
1 'polypeptide(L)'
;MDWRPVQGVSCLPPEDLAMLQQFQMEVSTISNYCFFSFCSSPGIHLRPYQLHGVQWLCGCLKHLEGCILGDEMGLGKTCQTISLLVYAQGCLGMKGPFLVLCPLSVLENWRQELERFCPSLSVVCYTGDKERRVELQREMMGNKDFHVLLTTYEMCLKDASDLRRWKWDILVVDEAHRLKNQESLLHQTLSEFSVGFRVLLTGTPIQNKLQEVYSLLSFIQPSLFPCDATEEFVSTYADVQTVHTLAEELHQVLQPFLLRRVKSEVAAELPKKTELVVYHGMSALQKKYYKAILMKDLDAFGSDQGNKTRLLNILVQLRKCVNHPYLFDGVEPEPFEMGEHLVEASGKLSLLDTMLAYLLVGGHRVLLFSQMTRMLDILQDYLEYRGYSYERLDGSVRGEERNLAIKNFSTKDVFIFLLSTRAGGVGMNLTAADTVIFVDSDFNPQNDLQAAARAHRIGQTRAVKVIRLLGRDTVEEIIYSRAVSKLRLTSTVIEEGRFSLLEQPQAAASALQVPLYQLSRRKRPLTESELEQRRQKRQEAATKRAKLQEEKRRQREEQKYKKKMEWWASCGYKSLCLPSADSEGEDVDEDEDEGDDSSVNSADSDHTAICYILGDVTHPQADREDAIIVHCVDDAGRWGRGGLFTALEVRSDEAKKQYELAGDMEDLDLGNVLLFPIDDKQSRLRGRDHLALIIAQQRDKANNPSGIRLTALEEGLKKIYRAAKQKKASVHLPRIGHSTKGFNWYGTERLIRKHLASRGIPTFMYPGRGL
;
A
#
# COMPACT_ATOMS: atom_id res chain seq x y z
N MET A 1 -3.55 38.22 41.49
CA MET A 1 -4.75 37.42 41.85
C MET A 1 -4.27 36.02 42.12
N ASP A 2 -4.41 35.60 43.41
CA ASP A 2 -3.87 34.35 43.88
C ASP A 2 -4.51 33.14 43.22
N TRP A 3 -3.69 32.39 42.55
CA TRP A 3 -4.03 31.13 41.95
C TRP A 3 -4.02 30.02 43.01
N ARG A 4 -5.19 29.47 43.36
CA ARG A 4 -5.25 28.24 44.17
C ARG A 4 -5.50 27.09 43.23
N PRO A 5 -4.69 26.02 43.23
CA PRO A 5 -4.95 24.82 42.45
C PRO A 5 -6.20 24.13 42.92
N VAL A 6 -7.16 23.90 42.05
CA VAL A 6 -8.32 23.06 42.32
C VAL A 6 -7.83 21.61 42.42
N GLN A 7 -8.10 20.98 43.57
CA GLN A 7 -7.80 19.59 43.82
C GLN A 7 -8.53 18.71 42.80
N GLY A 8 -7.80 18.00 41.95
CA GLY A 8 -8.37 17.02 41.02
C GLY A 8 -7.66 16.86 39.67
N VAL A 9 -6.58 17.56 39.43
CA VAL A 9 -5.86 17.49 38.13
C VAL A 9 -4.47 16.91 38.36
N SER A 10 -4.21 15.68 38.03
CA SER A 10 -2.88 15.24 37.57
C SER A 10 -2.88 13.80 37.08
N CYS A 11 -2.81 13.65 35.78
CA CYS A 11 -2.19 12.47 35.16
C CYS A 11 -0.84 12.82 34.56
N LEU A 12 -0.53 14.10 34.43
CA LEU A 12 0.84 14.53 34.12
C LEU A 12 1.55 14.83 35.43
N PRO A 13 2.84 14.50 35.55
CA PRO A 13 3.67 15.00 36.64
C PRO A 13 3.55 16.52 36.74
N PRO A 14 3.60 17.12 37.92
CA PRO A 14 3.53 18.58 38.07
C PRO A 14 4.58 19.35 37.26
N GLU A 15 5.71 18.72 36.99
CA GLU A 15 6.79 19.24 36.14
C GLU A 15 6.40 19.33 34.69
N ASP A 16 5.67 18.33 34.15
CA ASP A 16 5.19 18.32 32.75
C ASP A 16 4.05 19.32 32.56
N LEU A 17 3.19 19.49 33.56
CA LEU A 17 2.13 20.49 33.52
C LEU A 17 2.69 21.91 33.57
N ALA A 18 3.71 22.16 34.39
CA ALA A 18 4.41 23.44 34.46
C ALA A 18 5.14 23.76 33.14
N MET A 19 5.75 22.75 32.52
CA MET A 19 6.41 22.84 31.21
C MET A 19 5.42 23.19 30.10
N LEU A 20 4.23 22.57 30.08
CA LEU A 20 3.20 22.92 29.09
C LEU A 20 2.60 24.32 29.32
N GLN A 21 2.49 24.78 30.56
CA GLN A 21 2.07 26.16 30.88
C GLN A 21 3.12 27.18 30.47
N GLN A 22 4.39 26.92 30.70
CA GLN A 22 5.50 27.77 30.25
C GLN A 22 5.58 27.83 28.73
N PHE A 23 5.33 26.73 28.03
CA PHE A 23 5.23 26.66 26.59
C PHE A 23 4.17 27.60 26.01
N GLN A 24 2.97 27.66 26.60
CA GLN A 24 1.91 28.56 26.16
C GLN A 24 2.27 30.04 26.34
N MET A 25 3.04 30.38 27.37
CA MET A 25 3.50 31.76 27.61
C MET A 25 4.64 32.15 26.66
N GLU A 26 5.57 31.26 26.36
CA GLU A 26 6.72 31.54 25.48
C GLU A 26 6.35 31.61 24.00
N VAL A 27 5.37 30.83 23.51
CA VAL A 27 4.87 30.93 22.14
C VAL A 27 4.31 32.32 21.84
N SER A 28 3.70 32.98 22.84
CA SER A 28 3.21 34.36 22.70
C SER A 28 4.30 35.44 22.69
N THR A 29 5.51 35.10 23.15
CA THR A 29 6.63 36.04 23.32
C THR A 29 7.78 35.86 22.33
N ILE A 30 7.75 34.87 21.45
CA ILE A 30 8.78 34.70 20.41
C ILE A 30 8.77 35.95 19.50
N SER A 31 9.76 36.82 19.75
CA SER A 31 9.88 38.11 19.12
C SER A 31 9.96 37.99 17.58
N ASN A 32 9.10 38.71 16.90
CA ASN A 32 9.01 38.81 15.44
C ASN A 32 10.36 39.19 14.75
N TYR A 33 11.30 39.79 15.48
CA TYR A 33 12.53 40.37 14.93
C TYR A 33 13.54 39.36 14.35
N CYS A 34 13.80 38.25 15.02
CA CYS A 34 14.76 37.25 14.53
C CYS A 34 14.22 36.46 13.34
N PHE A 35 12.89 36.33 13.23
CA PHE A 35 12.25 35.56 12.20
C PHE A 35 12.18 36.24 10.83
N PHE A 36 11.95 37.56 10.84
CA PHE A 36 11.87 38.37 9.60
C PHE A 36 13.20 38.45 8.85
N SER A 37 14.33 38.43 9.55
CA SER A 37 15.65 38.53 8.92
C SER A 37 16.06 37.25 8.18
N PHE A 38 15.57 36.07 8.62
CA PHE A 38 15.95 34.77 8.04
C PHE A 38 15.04 34.30 6.90
N CYS A 39 13.76 34.65 6.93
CA CYS A 39 12.79 34.28 5.89
C CYS A 39 12.81 35.22 4.67
N SER A 40 13.71 36.16 4.61
CA SER A 40 13.80 37.18 3.55
C SER A 40 14.69 36.72 2.40
N SER A 41 14.42 35.59 1.77
CA SER A 41 14.76 35.47 0.35
C SER A 41 13.89 36.47 -0.40
N PRO A 42 14.46 37.33 -1.28
CA PRO A 42 13.69 38.35 -1.97
C PRO A 42 12.56 37.70 -2.77
N GLY A 43 11.32 37.96 -2.36
CA GLY A 43 10.11 37.53 -3.05
C GLY A 43 9.29 36.41 -2.38
N ILE A 44 9.63 35.97 -1.18
CA ILE A 44 8.83 34.94 -0.45
C ILE A 44 8.31 35.56 0.84
N HIS A 45 6.97 35.67 0.94
CA HIS A 45 6.28 36.18 2.12
C HIS A 45 5.36 35.13 2.68
N LEU A 46 5.58 34.71 3.95
CA LEU A 46 4.63 33.88 4.69
C LEU A 46 3.37 34.69 5.01
N ARG A 47 2.21 34.09 4.87
CA ARG A 47 0.96 34.70 5.31
C ARG A 47 0.90 34.77 6.84
N PRO A 48 0.12 35.70 7.43
CA PRO A 48 0.08 35.86 8.89
C PRO A 48 -0.20 34.54 9.64
N TYR A 49 -1.17 33.73 9.19
CA TYR A 49 -1.45 32.45 9.80
C TYR A 49 -0.29 31.44 9.64
N GLN A 50 0.44 31.45 8.52
CA GLN A 50 1.61 30.59 8.33
C GLN A 50 2.72 30.98 9.28
N LEU A 51 2.94 32.27 9.50
CA LEU A 51 3.90 32.77 10.46
C LEU A 51 3.56 32.29 11.88
N HIS A 52 2.29 32.43 12.32
CA HIS A 52 1.82 31.88 13.59
C HIS A 52 2.03 30.37 13.68
N GLY A 53 1.80 29.62 12.58
CA GLY A 53 2.05 28.19 12.56
C GLY A 53 3.52 27.83 12.74
N VAL A 54 4.41 28.60 12.14
CA VAL A 54 5.86 28.40 12.34
C VAL A 54 6.27 28.75 13.77
N GLN A 55 5.72 29.83 14.36
CA GLN A 55 5.96 30.19 15.76
C GLN A 55 5.54 29.04 16.69
N TRP A 56 4.35 28.46 16.46
CA TRP A 56 3.87 27.31 17.22
C TRP A 56 4.78 26.11 17.06
N LEU A 57 5.21 25.75 15.82
CA LEU A 57 6.14 24.64 15.55
C LEU A 57 7.49 24.85 16.27
N CYS A 58 8.00 26.07 16.29
CA CYS A 58 9.24 26.42 17.01
C CYS A 58 9.08 26.29 18.52
N GLY A 59 7.89 26.61 19.06
CA GLY A 59 7.57 26.37 20.46
C GLY A 59 7.51 24.87 20.77
N CYS A 60 6.84 24.08 19.94
CA CYS A 60 6.81 22.62 20.11
C CYS A 60 8.21 21.99 20.08
N LEU A 61 9.10 22.46 19.17
CA LEU A 61 10.48 21.95 19.08
C LEU A 61 11.28 22.15 20.37
N LYS A 62 10.95 23.18 21.16
CA LYS A 62 11.66 23.48 22.42
C LYS A 62 11.17 22.65 23.61
N HIS A 63 9.90 22.23 23.60
CA HIS A 63 9.22 21.73 24.80
C HIS A 63 8.59 20.33 24.65
N LEU A 64 8.45 19.82 23.45
CA LEU A 64 7.78 18.55 23.16
C LEU A 64 8.68 17.59 22.37
N GLU A 65 8.35 16.30 22.39
CA GLU A 65 9.02 15.29 21.56
C GLU A 65 8.50 15.29 20.12
N GLY A 66 7.31 15.86 19.89
CA GLY A 66 6.74 16.00 18.56
C GLY A 66 5.39 16.70 18.54
N CYS A 67 4.91 17.01 17.33
CA CYS A 67 3.64 17.69 17.11
C CYS A 67 2.99 17.32 15.76
N ILE A 68 1.72 17.70 15.59
CA ILE A 68 0.91 17.45 14.41
C ILE A 68 0.46 18.80 13.82
N LEU A 69 0.96 19.12 12.63
CA LEU A 69 0.44 20.24 11.84
C LEU A 69 -0.73 19.74 10.98
N GLY A 70 -1.93 19.95 11.48
CA GLY A 70 -3.19 19.44 10.96
C GLY A 70 -3.95 20.41 10.06
N ASP A 71 -3.34 21.49 9.57
CA ASP A 71 -3.95 22.50 8.70
C ASP A 71 -4.66 21.87 7.51
N GLU A 72 -5.79 22.47 7.10
CA GLU A 72 -6.52 22.03 5.92
C GLU A 72 -5.58 21.99 4.69
N MET A 73 -5.84 21.08 3.78
CA MET A 73 -5.02 20.90 2.58
C MET A 73 -4.99 22.16 1.73
N GLY A 74 -3.78 22.54 1.26
CA GLY A 74 -3.59 23.72 0.44
C GLY A 74 -3.31 25.01 1.23
N LEU A 75 -3.16 24.94 2.56
CA LEU A 75 -2.75 26.07 3.42
C LEU A 75 -1.23 26.24 3.57
N GLY A 76 -0.42 25.45 2.84
CA GLY A 76 1.04 25.61 2.82
C GLY A 76 1.75 24.98 4.02
N LYS A 77 1.42 23.75 4.40
CA LYS A 77 2.14 23.01 5.43
C LYS A 77 3.62 22.82 5.10
N THR A 78 3.95 22.57 3.83
CA THR A 78 5.33 22.40 3.36
C THR A 78 6.18 23.63 3.65
N CYS A 79 5.72 24.84 3.26
CA CYS A 79 6.50 26.05 3.48
C CYS A 79 6.66 26.39 4.98
N GLN A 80 5.64 26.10 5.82
CA GLN A 80 5.76 26.26 7.27
C GLN A 80 6.81 25.29 7.85
N THR A 81 6.84 24.05 7.38
CA THR A 81 7.84 23.06 7.82
C THR A 81 9.24 23.42 7.36
N ILE A 82 9.42 23.86 6.11
CA ILE A 82 10.72 24.34 5.62
C ILE A 82 11.21 25.52 6.50
N SER A 83 10.32 26.44 6.84
CA SER A 83 10.66 27.57 7.73
C SER A 83 11.09 27.09 9.14
N LEU A 84 10.49 26.01 9.67
CA LEU A 84 10.93 25.38 10.90
C LEU A 84 12.37 24.82 10.77
N LEU A 85 12.69 24.12 9.67
CA LEU A 85 14.04 23.56 9.44
C LEU A 85 15.09 24.68 9.35
N VAL A 86 14.75 25.78 8.65
CA VAL A 86 15.61 26.98 8.57
C VAL A 86 15.84 27.59 9.95
N TYR A 87 14.79 27.70 10.77
CA TYR A 87 14.90 28.20 12.13
C TYR A 87 15.77 27.29 13.00
N ALA A 88 15.58 25.98 12.91
CA ALA A 88 16.36 24.99 13.68
C ALA A 88 17.86 25.09 13.33
N GLN A 89 18.21 25.22 12.06
CA GLN A 89 19.60 25.37 11.63
C GLN A 89 20.16 26.75 12.00
N GLY A 90 19.47 27.83 11.62
CA GLY A 90 20.01 29.17 11.70
C GLY A 90 19.97 29.76 13.11
N CYS A 91 18.87 29.55 13.85
CA CYS A 91 18.69 30.16 15.18
C CYS A 91 19.08 29.22 16.34
N LEU A 92 18.86 27.94 16.21
CA LEU A 92 19.19 26.95 17.24
C LEU A 92 20.54 26.29 17.01
N GLY A 93 21.19 26.52 15.87
CA GLY A 93 22.49 25.92 15.54
C GLY A 93 22.44 24.39 15.36
N MET A 94 21.26 23.83 15.07
CA MET A 94 21.10 22.39 14.83
C MET A 94 21.73 22.06 13.47
N LYS A 95 22.73 21.20 13.46
CA LYS A 95 23.46 20.86 12.23
C LYS A 95 22.73 19.82 11.38
N GLY A 96 21.67 19.19 11.90
CA GLY A 96 21.00 18.06 11.28
C GLY A 96 21.78 16.75 11.49
N PRO A 97 21.49 15.69 10.72
CA PRO A 97 20.60 15.68 9.58
C PRO A 97 19.11 15.69 9.97
N PHE A 98 18.31 16.28 9.09
CA PHE A 98 16.84 16.25 9.16
C PHE A 98 16.30 15.22 8.17
N LEU A 99 15.37 14.38 8.58
CA LEU A 99 14.75 13.37 7.71
C LEU A 99 13.34 13.83 7.30
N VAL A 100 13.10 13.95 6.00
CA VAL A 100 11.79 14.29 5.44
C VAL A 100 11.26 13.12 4.63
N LEU A 101 10.16 12.53 5.11
CA LEU A 101 9.43 11.44 4.46
C LEU A 101 8.18 11.98 3.79
N CYS A 102 8.05 11.74 2.49
CA CYS A 102 6.88 12.16 1.75
C CYS A 102 6.44 11.11 0.71
N PRO A 103 5.19 11.17 0.21
CA PRO A 103 4.78 10.35 -0.93
C PRO A 103 5.62 10.65 -2.18
N LEU A 104 5.90 9.61 -2.99
CA LEU A 104 6.68 9.75 -4.22
C LEU A 104 6.13 10.85 -5.16
N SER A 105 4.82 11.02 -5.19
CA SER A 105 4.16 12.01 -6.06
C SER A 105 4.40 13.46 -5.70
N VAL A 106 4.84 13.76 -4.48
CA VAL A 106 5.13 15.12 -4.00
C VAL A 106 6.62 15.36 -3.73
N LEU A 107 7.44 14.34 -3.89
CA LEU A 107 8.86 14.41 -3.60
C LEU A 107 9.55 15.52 -4.42
N GLU A 108 9.25 15.62 -5.71
CA GLU A 108 9.82 16.64 -6.58
C GLU A 108 9.33 18.04 -6.18
N ASN A 109 8.07 18.19 -5.73
CA ASN A 109 7.57 19.46 -5.22
C ASN A 109 8.30 19.88 -3.92
N TRP A 110 8.55 18.92 -3.01
CA TRP A 110 9.35 19.17 -1.79
C TRP A 110 10.77 19.60 -2.14
N ARG A 111 11.41 18.95 -3.13
CA ARG A 111 12.74 19.31 -3.59
C ARG A 111 12.78 20.75 -4.11
N GLN A 112 11.86 21.10 -5.02
CA GLN A 112 11.77 22.43 -5.60
C GLN A 112 11.43 23.51 -4.56
N GLU A 113 10.55 23.22 -3.60
CA GLU A 113 10.24 24.15 -2.52
C GLU A 113 11.43 24.34 -1.58
N LEU A 114 12.18 23.28 -1.22
CA LEU A 114 13.42 23.38 -0.44
C LEU A 114 14.46 24.23 -1.16
N GLU A 115 14.73 23.99 -2.43
CA GLU A 115 15.67 24.76 -3.24
C GLU A 115 15.25 26.23 -3.37
N ARG A 116 13.96 26.50 -3.51
CA ARG A 116 13.41 27.84 -3.67
C ARG A 116 13.40 28.64 -2.36
N PHE A 117 12.93 28.00 -1.26
CA PHE A 117 12.76 28.68 0.03
C PHE A 117 14.04 28.73 0.85
N CYS A 118 14.93 27.75 0.68
CA CYS A 118 16.15 27.68 1.47
C CYS A 118 17.33 27.07 0.68
N PRO A 119 17.94 27.82 -0.26
CA PRO A 119 19.09 27.35 -1.04
C PRO A 119 20.33 27.06 -0.17
N SER A 120 20.37 27.54 1.07
CA SER A 120 21.46 27.26 2.02
C SER A 120 21.41 25.88 2.66
N LEU A 121 20.27 25.21 2.62
CA LEU A 121 20.16 23.83 3.11
C LEU A 121 20.65 22.84 2.05
N SER A 122 21.69 22.08 2.37
CA SER A 122 22.14 20.97 1.54
C SER A 122 21.13 19.83 1.61
N VAL A 123 20.50 19.49 0.47
CA VAL A 123 19.44 18.49 0.37
C VAL A 123 19.92 17.27 -0.41
N VAL A 124 19.82 16.08 0.17
CA VAL A 124 20.05 14.80 -0.50
C VAL A 124 18.70 14.16 -0.80
N CYS A 125 18.39 13.95 -2.10
CA CYS A 125 17.24 13.19 -2.53
C CYS A 125 17.57 11.69 -2.60
N TYR A 126 17.10 10.94 -1.60
CA TYR A 126 17.38 9.50 -1.48
C TYR A 126 16.29 8.68 -2.18
N THR A 127 16.51 8.41 -3.47
CA THR A 127 15.59 7.65 -4.34
C THR A 127 16.35 6.94 -5.45
N GLY A 128 15.69 6.06 -6.17
CA GLY A 128 16.26 5.36 -7.31
C GLY A 128 16.26 3.84 -7.15
N ASP A 129 16.95 3.16 -8.06
CA ASP A 129 17.19 1.73 -8.01
C ASP A 129 18.16 1.35 -6.86
N LYS A 130 18.44 0.07 -6.73
CA LYS A 130 19.32 -0.40 -5.65
C LYS A 130 20.74 0.13 -5.78
N GLU A 131 21.25 0.22 -7.01
CA GLU A 131 22.64 0.64 -7.29
C GLU A 131 22.81 2.12 -6.93
N ARG A 132 21.92 2.98 -7.40
CA ARG A 132 21.94 4.41 -7.07
C ARG A 132 21.81 4.67 -5.57
N ARG A 133 20.98 3.91 -4.85
CA ARG A 133 20.85 4.07 -3.40
C ARG A 133 22.10 3.68 -2.64
N VAL A 134 22.79 2.60 -3.07
CA VAL A 134 24.11 2.21 -2.49
C VAL A 134 25.16 3.28 -2.75
N GLU A 135 25.14 3.90 -3.91
CA GLU A 135 26.02 5.03 -4.23
C GLU A 135 25.75 6.23 -3.30
N LEU A 136 24.49 6.63 -3.17
CA LEU A 136 24.06 7.69 -2.25
C LEU A 136 24.45 7.39 -0.80
N GLN A 137 24.33 6.15 -0.35
CA GLN A 137 24.77 5.73 1.00
C GLN A 137 26.28 5.95 1.19
N ARG A 138 27.08 5.61 0.18
CA ARG A 138 28.55 5.86 0.22
C ARG A 138 28.87 7.34 0.23
N GLU A 139 28.19 8.13 -0.61
CA GLU A 139 28.34 9.59 -0.64
C GLU A 139 28.01 10.22 0.72
N MET A 140 26.89 9.82 1.35
CA MET A 140 26.47 10.27 2.67
C MET A 140 27.44 9.87 3.78
N MET A 141 28.03 8.69 3.71
CA MET A 141 29.04 8.26 4.69
C MET A 141 30.38 8.98 4.51
N GLY A 142 30.75 9.31 3.27
CA GLY A 142 31.98 10.03 2.94
C GLY A 142 31.89 11.54 3.21
N ASN A 143 30.73 12.13 2.94
CA ASN A 143 30.46 13.55 3.17
C ASN A 143 29.25 13.69 4.09
N LYS A 144 29.49 13.90 5.38
CA LYS A 144 28.44 14.05 6.40
C LYS A 144 27.80 15.45 6.44
N ASP A 145 28.16 16.33 5.50
CA ASP A 145 27.74 17.75 5.50
C ASP A 145 26.43 18.00 4.74
N PHE A 146 25.47 17.09 4.81
CA PHE A 146 24.11 17.36 4.33
C PHE A 146 23.18 17.70 5.49
N HIS A 147 22.23 18.61 5.22
CA HIS A 147 21.26 19.07 6.22
C HIS A 147 19.96 18.30 6.16
N VAL A 148 19.45 17.99 4.97
CA VAL A 148 18.14 17.36 4.77
C VAL A 148 18.28 16.09 3.92
N LEU A 149 17.78 14.98 4.41
CA LEU A 149 17.52 13.78 3.62
C LEU A 149 16.05 13.73 3.25
N LEU A 150 15.75 13.89 1.95
CA LEU A 150 14.41 13.80 1.41
C LEU A 150 14.19 12.43 0.76
N THR A 151 13.21 11.65 1.24
CA THR A 151 12.95 10.30 0.71
C THR A 151 11.47 9.91 0.79
N THR A 152 11.14 8.72 0.29
CA THR A 152 9.78 8.16 0.34
C THR A 152 9.66 7.08 1.41
N TYR A 153 8.41 6.77 1.80
CA TYR A 153 8.13 5.69 2.76
C TYR A 153 8.69 4.34 2.32
N GLU A 154 8.54 4.05 1.02
CA GLU A 154 8.97 2.78 0.43
C GLU A 154 10.50 2.63 0.45
N MET A 155 11.24 3.72 0.19
CA MET A 155 12.70 3.71 0.26
C MET A 155 13.17 3.64 1.71
N CYS A 156 12.53 4.38 2.61
CA CYS A 156 12.81 4.33 4.04
C CYS A 156 12.66 2.90 4.59
N LEU A 157 11.60 2.17 4.22
CA LEU A 157 11.39 0.79 4.65
C LEU A 157 12.40 -0.18 4.04
N LYS A 158 12.79 0.02 2.76
CA LYS A 158 13.78 -0.86 2.09
C LYS A 158 15.17 -0.79 2.73
N ASP A 159 15.57 0.40 3.12
CA ASP A 159 16.92 0.68 3.62
C ASP A 159 16.91 1.14 5.09
N ALA A 160 15.93 0.63 5.87
CA ALA A 160 15.73 1.02 7.26
C ALA A 160 16.95 0.76 8.15
N SER A 161 17.72 -0.32 7.89
CA SER A 161 18.94 -0.67 8.60
C SER A 161 20.02 0.39 8.50
N ASP A 162 20.14 1.04 7.34
CA ASP A 162 21.15 2.06 7.10
C ASP A 162 20.71 3.42 7.66
N LEU A 163 19.43 3.75 7.46
CA LEU A 163 18.86 5.00 7.98
C LEU A 163 18.76 5.03 9.51
N ARG A 164 18.61 3.89 10.17
CA ARG A 164 18.61 3.75 11.64
C ARG A 164 19.97 4.10 12.28
N ARG A 165 21.06 4.02 11.54
CA ARG A 165 22.42 4.35 12.06
C ARG A 165 22.62 5.85 12.29
N TRP A 166 21.74 6.68 11.69
CA TRP A 166 21.79 8.13 11.84
C TRP A 166 20.99 8.58 13.06
N LYS A 167 21.48 9.62 13.72
CA LYS A 167 20.72 10.35 14.73
C LYS A 167 20.06 11.53 14.01
N TRP A 168 18.75 11.48 13.90
CA TRP A 168 17.96 12.51 13.21
C TRP A 168 17.55 13.60 14.21
N ASP A 169 17.93 14.86 13.97
CA ASP A 169 17.52 15.96 14.86
C ASP A 169 16.02 16.22 14.72
N ILE A 170 15.50 16.20 13.47
CA ILE A 170 14.07 16.36 13.18
C ILE A 170 13.64 15.31 12.16
N LEU A 171 12.52 14.65 12.43
CA LEU A 171 11.80 13.78 11.50
C LEU A 171 10.51 14.47 11.07
N VAL A 172 10.34 14.70 9.78
CA VAL A 172 9.12 15.21 9.17
C VAL A 172 8.45 14.09 8.39
N VAL A 173 7.16 13.85 8.66
CA VAL A 173 6.34 12.86 7.94
C VAL A 173 5.17 13.58 7.29
N ASP A 174 5.23 13.76 5.97
CA ASP A 174 4.13 14.33 5.20
C ASP A 174 3.07 13.27 4.93
N GLU A 175 1.80 13.66 4.83
CA GLU A 175 0.63 12.76 4.74
C GLU A 175 0.67 11.67 5.85
N ALA A 176 0.86 12.12 7.09
CA ALA A 176 1.08 11.27 8.27
C ALA A 176 -0.07 10.31 8.61
N HIS A 177 -1.21 10.41 7.92
CA HIS A 177 -2.26 9.39 7.98
C HIS A 177 -1.76 7.98 7.60
N ARG A 178 -0.56 7.84 7.03
CA ARG A 178 0.15 6.58 6.81
C ARG A 178 0.58 5.89 8.11
N LEU A 179 0.69 6.64 9.21
CA LEU A 179 1.05 6.15 10.56
C LEU A 179 -0.17 5.83 11.44
N LYS A 180 -1.39 5.88 10.92
CA LYS A 180 -2.65 5.67 11.64
C LYS A 180 -2.83 4.27 12.25
N ASN A 181 -1.99 3.31 11.91
CA ASN A 181 -1.98 1.96 12.46
C ASN A 181 -0.63 1.70 13.12
N GLN A 182 -0.62 1.51 14.44
CA GLN A 182 0.57 1.19 15.24
C GLN A 182 1.23 -0.14 14.85
N GLU A 183 0.43 -1.10 14.35
CA GLU A 183 0.93 -2.41 13.89
C GLU A 183 1.55 -2.34 12.48
N SER A 184 1.47 -1.20 11.79
CA SER A 184 2.04 -1.07 10.46
C SER A 184 3.57 -1.10 10.51
N LEU A 185 4.17 -1.77 9.54
CA LEU A 185 5.63 -1.85 9.43
C LEU A 185 6.29 -0.47 9.42
N LEU A 186 5.64 0.53 8.80
CA LEU A 186 6.16 1.90 8.76
C LEU A 186 6.21 2.53 10.15
N HIS A 187 5.12 2.41 10.91
CA HIS A 187 5.04 2.96 12.27
C HIS A 187 6.11 2.32 13.17
N GLN A 188 6.21 0.98 13.17
CA GLN A 188 7.19 0.25 13.94
C GLN A 188 8.62 0.63 13.58
N THR A 189 8.94 0.64 12.28
CA THR A 189 10.29 0.99 11.80
C THR A 189 10.70 2.40 12.19
N LEU A 190 9.81 3.39 12.03
CA LEU A 190 10.12 4.78 12.38
C LEU A 190 10.18 5.02 13.89
N SER A 191 9.44 4.26 14.70
CA SER A 191 9.53 4.32 16.15
C SER A 191 10.88 3.84 16.70
N GLU A 192 11.59 2.99 15.93
CA GLU A 192 12.93 2.51 16.30
C GLU A 192 14.06 3.47 15.89
N PHE A 193 13.77 4.52 15.10
CA PHE A 193 14.78 5.51 14.73
C PHE A 193 15.11 6.43 15.93
N SER A 194 16.40 6.81 16.04
CA SER A 194 16.83 7.82 17.00
C SER A 194 16.47 9.22 16.46
N VAL A 195 15.40 9.80 16.98
CA VAL A 195 14.83 11.09 16.53
C VAL A 195 14.70 12.04 17.71
N GLY A 196 15.20 13.26 17.54
CA GLY A 196 15.07 14.32 18.55
C GLY A 196 13.66 14.93 18.59
N PHE A 197 13.08 15.25 17.44
CA PHE A 197 11.76 15.88 17.33
C PHE A 197 10.98 15.36 16.13
N ARG A 198 9.68 15.08 16.29
CA ARG A 198 8.80 14.50 15.28
C ARG A 198 7.74 15.50 14.82
N VAL A 199 7.65 15.76 13.53
CA VAL A 199 6.64 16.64 12.92
C VAL A 199 5.78 15.83 11.97
N LEU A 200 4.50 15.72 12.28
CA LEU A 200 3.52 15.05 11.43
C LEU A 200 2.70 16.08 10.67
N LEU A 201 2.69 15.98 9.33
CA LEU A 201 1.88 16.83 8.46
C LEU A 201 0.71 16.03 7.93
N THR A 202 -0.50 16.49 8.18
CA THR A 202 -1.70 15.84 7.64
C THR A 202 -2.86 16.83 7.51
N GLY A 203 -3.58 16.76 6.41
CA GLY A 203 -4.85 17.49 6.26
C GLY A 203 -6.03 16.75 6.90
N THR A 204 -5.82 15.50 7.32
CA THR A 204 -6.86 14.60 7.82
C THR A 204 -6.33 13.73 8.96
N PRO A 205 -6.16 14.30 10.17
CA PRO A 205 -5.62 13.55 11.31
C PRO A 205 -6.52 12.39 11.75
N ILE A 206 -7.83 12.46 11.48
CA ILE A 206 -8.79 11.36 11.63
C ILE A 206 -9.44 11.07 10.28
N GLN A 207 -9.49 9.79 9.90
CA GLN A 207 -10.19 9.36 8.69
C GLN A 207 -11.40 8.49 8.98
N ASN A 208 -11.28 7.54 9.93
CA ASN A 208 -12.34 6.56 10.17
C ASN A 208 -12.62 6.28 11.65
N LYS A 209 -11.60 6.32 12.53
CA LYS A 209 -11.70 5.86 13.92
C LYS A 209 -10.82 6.71 14.84
N LEU A 210 -11.22 6.83 16.12
CA LEU A 210 -10.45 7.50 17.17
C LEU A 210 -9.07 6.85 17.40
N GLN A 211 -8.97 5.54 17.23
CA GLN A 211 -7.69 4.81 17.29
C GLN A 211 -6.61 5.39 16.37
N GLU A 212 -7.02 5.98 15.23
CA GLU A 212 -6.07 6.60 14.29
C GLU A 212 -5.38 7.82 14.90
N VAL A 213 -6.12 8.65 15.67
CA VAL A 213 -5.56 9.80 16.40
C VAL A 213 -4.61 9.34 17.48
N TYR A 214 -5.04 8.36 18.29
CA TYR A 214 -4.18 7.82 19.34
C TYR A 214 -2.88 7.26 18.77
N SER A 215 -2.91 6.61 17.62
CA SER A 215 -1.71 6.12 16.95
C SER A 215 -0.74 7.26 16.60
N LEU A 216 -1.26 8.41 16.15
CA LEU A 216 -0.42 9.58 15.85
C LEU A 216 0.12 10.21 17.14
N LEU A 217 -0.67 10.33 18.21
CA LEU A 217 -0.24 10.83 19.51
C LEU A 217 0.85 9.94 20.11
N SER A 218 0.64 8.63 20.09
CA SER A 218 1.62 7.64 20.57
C SER A 218 2.94 7.70 19.79
N PHE A 219 2.88 8.05 18.50
CA PHE A 219 4.09 8.22 17.69
C PHE A 219 4.87 9.50 18.05
N ILE A 220 4.18 10.64 18.27
CA ILE A 220 4.85 11.91 18.58
C ILE A 220 5.25 12.06 20.04
N GLN A 221 4.50 11.44 20.96
CA GLN A 221 4.69 11.53 22.41
C GLN A 221 4.50 10.17 23.09
N PRO A 222 5.39 9.20 22.85
CA PRO A 222 5.25 7.85 23.40
C PRO A 222 5.33 7.80 24.94
N SER A 223 5.96 8.79 25.55
CA SER A 223 6.05 8.95 27.01
C SER A 223 4.67 9.23 27.64
N LEU A 224 3.83 10.04 27.01
CA LEU A 224 2.50 10.41 27.48
C LEU A 224 1.41 9.46 26.96
N PHE A 225 1.55 8.95 25.73
CA PHE A 225 0.59 8.08 25.07
C PHE A 225 1.18 6.70 24.75
N PRO A 226 1.33 5.82 25.76
CA PRO A 226 1.92 4.50 25.55
C PRO A 226 1.02 3.62 24.68
N CYS A 227 1.62 2.79 23.81
CA CYS A 227 0.89 1.97 22.83
C CYS A 227 -0.12 0.99 23.45
N ASP A 228 0.05 0.59 24.70
CA ASP A 228 -0.83 -0.35 25.40
C ASP A 228 -2.11 0.30 25.97
N ALA A 229 -2.20 1.63 26.05
CA ALA A 229 -3.38 2.36 26.49
C ALA A 229 -4.39 2.70 25.36
N THR A 230 -4.18 2.21 24.14
CA THR A 230 -5.03 2.51 22.99
C THR A 230 -6.48 2.08 23.20
N GLU A 231 -6.72 0.87 23.72
CA GLU A 231 -8.08 0.35 23.93
C GLU A 231 -8.83 1.16 25.00
N GLU A 232 -8.12 1.59 26.04
CA GLU A 232 -8.67 2.42 27.11
C GLU A 232 -9.10 3.80 26.60
N PHE A 233 -8.23 4.45 25.81
CA PHE A 233 -8.54 5.73 25.16
C PHE A 233 -9.76 5.63 24.24
N VAL A 234 -9.82 4.61 23.39
CA VAL A 234 -10.93 4.41 22.45
C VAL A 234 -12.25 4.15 23.20
N SER A 235 -12.20 3.36 24.30
CA SER A 235 -13.41 3.08 25.09
C SER A 235 -13.90 4.31 25.84
N THR A 236 -12.99 5.15 26.37
CA THR A 236 -13.33 6.39 27.08
C THR A 236 -14.05 7.39 26.18
N TYR A 237 -13.58 7.56 24.95
CA TYR A 237 -14.14 8.52 24.00
C TYR A 237 -15.08 7.89 22.96
N ALA A 238 -15.61 6.68 23.20
CA ALA A 238 -16.48 5.97 22.26
C ALA A 238 -17.71 6.80 21.85
N ASP A 239 -18.30 7.50 22.81
CA ASP A 239 -19.54 8.28 22.65
C ASP A 239 -19.29 9.77 22.37
N VAL A 240 -18.09 10.15 21.93
CA VAL A 240 -17.69 11.55 21.67
C VAL A 240 -18.63 12.30 20.69
N GLN A 241 -19.33 11.59 19.82
CA GLN A 241 -20.28 12.20 18.87
C GLN A 241 -21.63 12.59 19.51
N THR A 242 -21.97 12.00 20.63
CA THR A 242 -23.27 12.17 21.32
C THR A 242 -23.16 12.97 22.61
N VAL A 243 -21.99 12.94 23.23
CA VAL A 243 -21.71 13.55 24.54
C VAL A 243 -20.75 14.73 24.37
N HIS A 244 -21.27 15.95 24.45
CA HIS A 244 -20.50 17.18 24.22
C HIS A 244 -19.34 17.37 25.20
N THR A 245 -19.50 16.98 26.45
CA THR A 245 -18.43 17.06 27.45
C THR A 245 -17.22 16.19 27.11
N LEU A 246 -17.43 14.98 26.55
CA LEU A 246 -16.33 14.12 26.10
C LEU A 246 -15.60 14.72 24.89
N ALA A 247 -16.31 15.45 24.03
CA ALA A 247 -15.68 16.15 22.91
C ALA A 247 -14.79 17.28 23.42
N GLU A 248 -15.28 18.08 24.39
CA GLU A 248 -14.48 19.15 25.01
C GLU A 248 -13.23 18.62 25.73
N GLU A 249 -13.37 17.51 26.47
CA GLU A 249 -12.22 16.85 27.11
C GLU A 249 -11.20 16.38 26.08
N LEU A 250 -11.63 15.72 25.02
CA LEU A 250 -10.76 15.26 23.96
C LEU A 250 -10.05 16.42 23.24
N HIS A 251 -10.77 17.54 23.01
CA HIS A 251 -10.19 18.74 22.41
C HIS A 251 -9.07 19.31 23.28
N GLN A 252 -9.25 19.34 24.61
CA GLN A 252 -8.22 19.81 25.54
C GLN A 252 -6.98 18.91 25.54
N VAL A 253 -7.16 17.59 25.44
CA VAL A 253 -6.06 16.63 25.34
C VAL A 253 -5.27 16.83 24.05
N LEU A 254 -5.93 17.13 22.93
CA LEU A 254 -5.30 17.29 21.62
C LEU A 254 -4.63 18.65 21.43
N GLN A 255 -5.13 19.69 22.07
CA GLN A 255 -4.74 21.09 21.87
C GLN A 255 -3.23 21.37 21.93
N PRO A 256 -2.45 20.81 22.86
CA PRO A 256 -1.00 21.04 22.92
C PRO A 256 -0.25 20.46 21.73
N PHE A 257 -0.76 19.39 21.13
CA PHE A 257 -0.07 18.56 20.14
C PHE A 257 -0.55 18.77 18.71
N LEU A 258 -1.71 19.40 18.53
CA LEU A 258 -2.38 19.56 17.22
C LEU A 258 -2.68 21.03 16.93
N LEU A 259 -2.12 21.55 15.84
CA LEU A 259 -2.53 22.81 15.23
C LEU A 259 -3.36 22.52 13.99
N ARG A 260 -4.61 23.00 13.95
CA ARG A 260 -5.50 22.87 12.79
C ARG A 260 -6.24 24.16 12.51
N ARG A 261 -6.15 24.62 11.28
CA ARG A 261 -6.89 25.77 10.75
C ARG A 261 -7.60 25.37 9.47
N VAL A 262 -8.77 25.89 9.25
CA VAL A 262 -9.58 25.67 8.05
C VAL A 262 -9.50 26.89 7.13
N LYS A 263 -9.67 26.68 5.82
CA LYS A 263 -9.57 27.76 4.82
C LYS A 263 -10.56 28.90 5.06
N SER A 264 -11.77 28.58 5.54
CA SER A 264 -12.79 29.56 5.86
C SER A 264 -12.36 30.57 6.94
N GLU A 265 -11.45 30.19 7.84
CA GLU A 265 -10.97 31.05 8.93
C GLU A 265 -9.79 31.93 8.50
N VAL A 266 -8.83 31.35 7.74
CA VAL A 266 -7.52 31.96 7.54
C VAL A 266 -7.26 32.45 6.11
N ALA A 267 -8.10 32.08 5.16
CA ALA A 267 -7.90 32.38 3.74
C ALA A 267 -9.17 33.04 3.13
N ALA A 268 -9.60 34.13 3.71
CA ALA A 268 -10.78 34.89 3.27
C ALA A 268 -10.72 35.35 1.79
N GLU A 269 -9.53 35.45 1.23
CA GLU A 269 -9.30 35.79 -0.18
C GLU A 269 -9.53 34.62 -1.14
N LEU A 270 -9.63 33.36 -0.65
CA LEU A 270 -9.93 32.23 -1.51
C LEU A 270 -11.38 32.32 -2.02
N PRO A 271 -11.60 32.16 -3.35
CA PRO A 271 -12.92 32.13 -3.90
C PRO A 271 -13.80 31.04 -3.27
N LYS A 272 -15.11 31.29 -3.23
CA LYS A 272 -16.08 30.40 -2.62
C LYS A 272 -16.03 29.00 -3.26
N LYS A 273 -16.04 27.96 -2.40
CA LYS A 273 -16.27 26.57 -2.80
C LYS A 273 -17.75 26.23 -2.62
N THR A 274 -18.39 25.66 -3.65
CA THR A 274 -19.77 25.16 -3.61
C THR A 274 -19.78 23.67 -3.88
N GLU A 275 -20.37 22.89 -2.98
CA GLU A 275 -20.53 21.43 -3.15
C GLU A 275 -21.98 21.11 -3.55
N LEU A 276 -22.12 20.32 -4.60
CA LEU A 276 -23.40 19.91 -5.17
C LEU A 276 -23.45 18.38 -5.27
N VAL A 277 -24.58 17.81 -4.89
CA VAL A 277 -24.90 16.41 -5.13
C VAL A 277 -25.99 16.36 -6.19
N VAL A 278 -25.69 15.72 -7.31
CA VAL A 278 -26.62 15.62 -8.44
C VAL A 278 -27.01 14.16 -8.61
N TYR A 279 -28.31 13.92 -8.55
CA TYR A 279 -28.89 12.60 -8.67
C TYR A 279 -29.29 12.30 -10.11
N HIS A 280 -29.00 11.08 -10.57
CA HIS A 280 -29.43 10.57 -11.86
C HIS A 280 -30.22 9.27 -11.72
N GLY A 281 -31.06 8.98 -12.70
CA GLY A 281 -31.73 7.69 -12.81
C GLY A 281 -30.83 6.66 -13.51
N MET A 282 -31.21 5.39 -13.46
CA MET A 282 -30.60 4.31 -14.23
C MET A 282 -31.28 4.18 -15.60
N SER A 283 -30.49 3.87 -16.67
CA SER A 283 -31.01 3.47 -17.98
C SER A 283 -31.78 2.15 -17.90
N ALA A 284 -32.53 1.81 -18.93
CA ALA A 284 -33.21 0.51 -19.00
C ALA A 284 -32.24 -0.67 -18.91
N LEU A 285 -31.07 -0.55 -19.58
CA LEU A 285 -29.99 -1.53 -19.57
C LEU A 285 -29.40 -1.68 -18.17
N GLN A 286 -29.11 -0.58 -17.49
CA GLN A 286 -28.64 -0.59 -16.09
C GLN A 286 -29.62 -1.25 -15.15
N LYS A 287 -30.93 -0.94 -15.25
CA LYS A 287 -31.98 -1.56 -14.42
C LYS A 287 -32.02 -3.07 -14.60
N LYS A 288 -31.90 -3.56 -15.83
CA LYS A 288 -31.85 -5.02 -16.14
C LYS A 288 -30.70 -5.69 -15.38
N TYR A 289 -29.48 -5.19 -15.55
CA TYR A 289 -28.30 -5.79 -14.89
C TYR A 289 -28.25 -5.56 -13.39
N TYR A 290 -28.73 -4.41 -12.89
CA TYR A 290 -28.81 -4.13 -11.46
C TYR A 290 -29.73 -5.14 -10.74
N LYS A 291 -30.91 -5.42 -11.35
CA LYS A 291 -31.85 -6.42 -10.87
C LYS A 291 -31.23 -7.84 -10.89
N ALA A 292 -30.56 -8.20 -11.99
CA ALA A 292 -29.89 -9.50 -12.12
C ALA A 292 -28.80 -9.72 -11.05
N ILE A 293 -28.00 -8.69 -10.75
CA ILE A 293 -26.99 -8.75 -9.70
C ILE A 293 -27.63 -8.95 -8.31
N LEU A 294 -28.71 -8.24 -8.02
CA LEU A 294 -29.42 -8.38 -6.73
C LEU A 294 -30.06 -9.76 -6.58
N MET A 295 -30.61 -10.31 -7.65
CA MET A 295 -31.22 -11.66 -7.66
C MET A 295 -30.16 -12.76 -7.74
N LYS A 296 -28.88 -12.45 -7.90
CA LYS A 296 -27.77 -13.38 -8.18
C LYS A 296 -28.02 -14.20 -9.45
N ASP A 297 -28.76 -13.67 -10.39
CA ASP A 297 -29.01 -14.26 -11.68
C ASP A 297 -27.78 -14.05 -12.58
N LEU A 298 -26.97 -15.11 -12.66
CA LEU A 298 -25.69 -15.09 -13.37
C LEU A 298 -25.86 -15.33 -14.87
N ASP A 299 -26.98 -15.88 -15.31
CA ASP A 299 -27.24 -16.21 -16.71
C ASP A 299 -27.59 -14.96 -17.53
N ALA A 300 -28.00 -13.87 -16.85
CA ALA A 300 -28.23 -12.56 -17.50
C ALA A 300 -26.96 -11.90 -18.07
N PHE A 301 -25.75 -12.40 -17.73
CA PHE A 301 -24.46 -11.84 -18.16
C PHE A 301 -23.76 -12.64 -19.26
N GLY A 302 -24.46 -13.57 -19.93
CA GLY A 302 -23.87 -14.39 -20.99
C GLY A 302 -23.05 -15.59 -20.49
N SER A 303 -22.73 -16.50 -21.40
CA SER A 303 -22.42 -17.91 -21.14
C SER A 303 -21.02 -18.24 -20.63
N ASP A 304 -20.14 -17.30 -20.34
CA ASP A 304 -18.77 -17.62 -19.94
C ASP A 304 -18.66 -18.00 -18.46
N GLN A 305 -18.36 -19.26 -18.20
CA GLN A 305 -18.17 -19.85 -16.85
C GLN A 305 -17.07 -19.12 -16.02
N GLY A 306 -16.12 -18.45 -16.68
CA GLY A 306 -15.05 -17.69 -16.00
C GLY A 306 -15.51 -16.42 -15.25
N ASN A 307 -16.72 -15.92 -15.54
CA ASN A 307 -17.26 -14.70 -14.92
C ASN A 307 -18.04 -14.97 -13.61
N LYS A 308 -18.43 -16.20 -13.32
CA LYS A 308 -19.29 -16.53 -12.15
C LYS A 308 -18.60 -16.22 -10.81
N THR A 309 -17.32 -16.51 -10.67
CA THR A 309 -16.53 -16.22 -9.46
C THR A 309 -16.28 -14.73 -9.22
N ARG A 310 -16.24 -13.91 -10.28
CA ARG A 310 -16.04 -12.47 -10.19
C ARG A 310 -17.27 -11.71 -9.67
N LEU A 311 -18.47 -12.29 -9.79
CA LEU A 311 -19.73 -11.69 -9.33
C LEU A 311 -20.01 -11.84 -7.82
N LEU A 312 -19.15 -12.53 -7.08
CA LEU A 312 -19.33 -12.78 -5.64
C LEU A 312 -19.31 -11.50 -4.78
N ASN A 313 -18.61 -10.42 -5.22
CA ASN A 313 -18.63 -9.16 -4.49
C ASN A 313 -19.74 -8.23 -5.01
N ILE A 314 -20.96 -8.48 -4.57
CA ILE A 314 -22.18 -7.78 -5.00
C ILE A 314 -22.04 -6.25 -4.97
N LEU A 315 -21.44 -5.68 -3.92
CA LEU A 315 -21.29 -4.22 -3.81
C LEU A 315 -20.45 -3.63 -4.94
N VAL A 316 -19.37 -4.31 -5.33
CA VAL A 316 -18.51 -3.86 -6.42
C VAL A 316 -19.24 -3.95 -7.75
N GLN A 317 -20.01 -5.03 -7.97
CA GLN A 317 -20.76 -5.22 -9.21
C GLN A 317 -21.90 -4.20 -9.33
N LEU A 318 -22.63 -3.93 -8.25
CA LEU A 318 -23.67 -2.88 -8.23
C LEU A 318 -23.06 -1.50 -8.56
N ARG A 319 -21.89 -1.18 -8.00
CA ARG A 319 -21.18 0.08 -8.35
C ARG A 319 -20.80 0.14 -9.82
N LYS A 320 -20.27 -0.96 -10.40
CA LYS A 320 -19.98 -1.02 -11.82
C LYS A 320 -21.23 -0.76 -12.66
N CYS A 321 -22.32 -1.43 -12.32
CA CYS A 321 -23.59 -1.28 -13.03
C CYS A 321 -24.10 0.16 -13.03
N VAL A 322 -24.04 0.85 -11.87
CA VAL A 322 -24.48 2.26 -11.76
C VAL A 322 -23.56 3.21 -12.51
N ASN A 323 -22.26 2.95 -12.53
CA ASN A 323 -21.30 3.75 -13.31
C ASN A 323 -21.54 3.62 -14.81
N HIS A 324 -21.34 2.40 -15.34
CA HIS A 324 -21.58 2.10 -16.73
C HIS A 324 -21.74 0.58 -16.95
N PRO A 325 -22.74 0.09 -17.67
CA PRO A 325 -22.96 -1.34 -17.88
C PRO A 325 -21.84 -2.01 -18.71
N TYR A 326 -21.12 -1.26 -19.56
CA TYR A 326 -19.98 -1.78 -20.34
C TYR A 326 -18.73 -2.07 -19.51
N LEU A 327 -18.78 -1.82 -18.19
CA LEU A 327 -17.79 -2.34 -17.25
C LEU A 327 -17.90 -3.87 -17.04
N PHE A 328 -18.97 -4.49 -17.57
CA PHE A 328 -19.12 -5.94 -17.67
C PHE A 328 -18.71 -6.41 -19.05
N ASP A 329 -17.92 -7.45 -19.10
CA ASP A 329 -17.46 -8.03 -20.35
C ASP A 329 -18.65 -8.65 -21.11
N GLY A 330 -18.74 -8.44 -22.44
CA GLY A 330 -19.81 -8.96 -23.29
C GLY A 330 -21.15 -8.19 -23.26
N VAL A 331 -21.19 -7.02 -22.64
CA VAL A 331 -22.40 -6.17 -22.61
C VAL A 331 -22.37 -5.10 -23.68
N GLU A 332 -21.19 -4.65 -24.06
CA GLU A 332 -21.00 -3.72 -25.16
C GLU A 332 -21.25 -4.41 -26.50
N PRO A 333 -22.02 -3.79 -27.43
CA PRO A 333 -22.30 -4.38 -28.73
C PRO A 333 -21.02 -4.56 -29.57
N GLU A 334 -20.95 -5.63 -30.33
CA GLU A 334 -19.92 -5.84 -31.37
C GLU A 334 -20.47 -5.50 -32.75
N PRO A 335 -19.67 -4.87 -33.67
CA PRO A 335 -18.29 -4.40 -33.47
C PRO A 335 -18.19 -3.19 -32.52
N PHE A 336 -17.07 -3.08 -31.82
CA PHE A 336 -16.82 -1.95 -30.91
C PHE A 336 -16.61 -0.66 -31.71
N GLU A 337 -17.60 0.22 -31.68
CA GLU A 337 -17.58 1.51 -32.36
C GLU A 337 -17.85 2.63 -31.35
N MET A 338 -17.18 3.77 -31.50
CA MET A 338 -17.51 4.96 -30.72
C MET A 338 -18.80 5.57 -31.22
N GLY A 339 -19.79 5.73 -30.35
CA GLY A 339 -21.11 6.23 -30.75
C GLY A 339 -22.01 6.64 -29.58
N GLU A 340 -23.21 7.09 -29.92
CA GLU A 340 -24.21 7.55 -28.95
C GLU A 340 -24.65 6.47 -27.95
N HIS A 341 -24.51 5.18 -28.34
CA HIS A 341 -24.81 4.05 -27.44
C HIS A 341 -24.00 4.07 -26.14
N LEU A 342 -22.79 4.67 -26.13
CA LEU A 342 -22.01 4.88 -24.91
C LEU A 342 -22.77 5.76 -23.91
N VAL A 343 -23.38 6.84 -24.41
CA VAL A 343 -24.12 7.81 -23.59
C VAL A 343 -25.46 7.22 -23.14
N GLU A 344 -26.21 6.60 -24.06
CA GLU A 344 -27.53 6.03 -23.81
C GLU A 344 -27.50 4.84 -22.83
N ALA A 345 -26.42 4.06 -22.84
CA ALA A 345 -26.28 2.89 -21.97
C ALA A 345 -26.23 3.26 -20.48
N SER A 346 -25.80 4.47 -20.13
CA SER A 346 -25.63 4.92 -18.74
C SER A 346 -26.35 6.23 -18.44
N GLY A 347 -27.32 6.22 -17.53
CA GLY A 347 -27.95 7.43 -17.06
C GLY A 347 -26.99 8.44 -16.40
N LYS A 348 -25.88 7.93 -15.85
CA LYS A 348 -24.79 8.77 -15.30
C LYS A 348 -24.04 9.48 -16.42
N LEU A 349 -23.69 8.79 -17.49
CA LEU A 349 -22.95 9.37 -18.61
C LEU A 349 -23.84 10.32 -19.42
N SER A 350 -25.13 10.02 -19.56
CA SER A 350 -26.11 10.92 -20.20
C SER A 350 -26.25 12.26 -19.45
N LEU A 351 -26.29 12.21 -18.11
CA LEU A 351 -26.27 13.43 -17.27
C LEU A 351 -24.93 14.17 -17.42
N LEU A 352 -23.82 13.45 -17.39
CA LEU A 352 -22.49 14.03 -17.54
C LEU A 352 -22.32 14.72 -18.89
N ASP A 353 -22.81 14.13 -19.96
CA ASP A 353 -22.80 14.69 -21.33
C ASP A 353 -23.46 16.08 -21.38
N THR A 354 -24.66 16.18 -20.85
CA THR A 354 -25.37 17.47 -20.75
C THR A 354 -24.61 18.50 -19.92
N MET A 355 -24.01 18.05 -18.81
CA MET A 355 -23.24 18.93 -17.90
C MET A 355 -21.96 19.42 -18.56
N LEU A 356 -21.20 18.55 -19.24
CA LEU A 356 -19.94 18.90 -19.88
C LEU A 356 -20.18 19.88 -21.05
N ALA A 357 -21.22 19.68 -21.86
CA ALA A 357 -21.60 20.62 -22.91
C ALA A 357 -21.87 22.03 -22.35
N TYR A 358 -22.62 22.13 -21.24
CA TYR A 358 -22.86 23.40 -20.55
C TYR A 358 -21.57 24.04 -19.99
N LEU A 359 -20.68 23.23 -19.37
CA LEU A 359 -19.44 23.72 -18.77
C LEU A 359 -18.45 24.20 -19.85
N LEU A 360 -18.41 23.55 -21.00
CA LEU A 360 -17.56 23.96 -22.14
C LEU A 360 -17.98 25.34 -22.64
N VAL A 361 -19.29 25.55 -22.87
CA VAL A 361 -19.83 26.85 -23.31
C VAL A 361 -19.53 27.95 -22.26
N GLY A 362 -19.55 27.60 -20.98
CA GLY A 362 -19.20 28.49 -19.88
C GLY A 362 -17.71 28.81 -19.71
N GLY A 363 -16.83 28.22 -20.52
CA GLY A 363 -15.36 28.39 -20.40
C GLY A 363 -14.79 27.85 -19.10
N HIS A 364 -15.41 26.81 -18.52
CA HIS A 364 -14.95 26.13 -17.34
C HIS A 364 -13.90 25.08 -17.67
N ARG A 365 -13.01 24.77 -16.70
CA ARG A 365 -12.02 23.69 -16.80
C ARG A 365 -12.31 22.65 -15.73
N VAL A 366 -12.38 21.38 -16.13
CA VAL A 366 -12.96 20.31 -15.34
C VAL A 366 -11.90 19.29 -14.91
N LEU A 367 -11.88 18.94 -13.62
CA LEU A 367 -11.25 17.74 -13.10
C LEU A 367 -12.31 16.65 -12.96
N LEU A 368 -12.16 15.56 -13.68
CA LEU A 368 -13.12 14.46 -13.69
C LEU A 368 -12.51 13.23 -13.01
N PHE A 369 -13.01 12.89 -11.83
CA PHE A 369 -12.49 11.82 -10.98
C PHE A 369 -13.31 10.54 -11.06
N SER A 370 -12.65 9.39 -11.18
CA SER A 370 -13.24 8.07 -10.97
C SER A 370 -12.33 7.15 -10.17
N GLN A 371 -12.94 6.25 -9.39
CA GLN A 371 -12.24 5.18 -8.65
C GLN A 371 -11.81 4.04 -9.56
N MET A 372 -12.50 3.85 -10.68
CA MET A 372 -12.32 2.71 -11.58
C MET A 372 -11.56 3.14 -12.82
N THR A 373 -10.37 2.55 -13.05
CA THR A 373 -9.56 2.84 -14.25
C THR A 373 -10.29 2.49 -15.55
N ARG A 374 -11.03 1.36 -15.58
CA ARG A 374 -11.89 1.00 -16.73
C ARG A 374 -13.02 2.00 -16.99
N MET A 375 -13.49 2.73 -15.97
CA MET A 375 -14.43 3.83 -16.20
C MET A 375 -13.74 5.02 -16.86
N LEU A 376 -12.46 5.27 -16.53
CA LEU A 376 -11.67 6.29 -17.22
C LEU A 376 -11.44 5.93 -18.70
N ASP A 377 -11.34 4.63 -19.04
CA ASP A 377 -11.24 4.17 -20.43
C ASP A 377 -12.53 4.53 -21.19
N ILE A 378 -13.69 4.18 -20.64
CA ILE A 378 -15.00 4.52 -21.25
C ILE A 378 -15.19 6.05 -21.37
N LEU A 379 -14.77 6.80 -20.36
CA LEU A 379 -14.83 8.26 -20.38
C LEU A 379 -13.90 8.84 -21.45
N GLN A 380 -12.73 8.25 -21.65
CA GLN A 380 -11.80 8.64 -22.71
C GLN A 380 -12.43 8.46 -24.08
N ASP A 381 -12.97 7.28 -24.39
CA ASP A 381 -13.66 6.98 -25.65
C ASP A 381 -14.83 7.95 -25.89
N TYR A 382 -15.59 8.26 -24.83
CA TYR A 382 -16.66 9.25 -24.87
C TYR A 382 -16.14 10.67 -25.18
N LEU A 383 -15.04 11.12 -24.55
CA LEU A 383 -14.46 12.44 -24.81
C LEU A 383 -13.90 12.55 -26.22
N GLU A 384 -13.29 11.49 -26.75
CA GLU A 384 -12.84 11.40 -28.13
C GLU A 384 -14.02 11.45 -29.10
N TYR A 385 -15.10 10.74 -28.81
CA TYR A 385 -16.33 10.81 -29.60
C TYR A 385 -16.95 12.21 -29.68
N ARG A 386 -16.96 12.96 -28.54
CA ARG A 386 -17.44 14.35 -28.49
C ARG A 386 -16.40 15.38 -28.98
N GLY A 387 -15.16 14.99 -29.23
CA GLY A 387 -14.06 15.88 -29.65
C GLY A 387 -13.60 16.85 -28.56
N TYR A 388 -13.73 16.48 -27.28
CA TYR A 388 -13.28 17.30 -26.17
C TYR A 388 -11.78 17.13 -25.93
N SER A 389 -11.06 18.25 -25.69
CA SER A 389 -9.66 18.21 -25.32
C SER A 389 -9.49 17.69 -23.87
N TYR A 390 -8.65 16.70 -23.68
CA TYR A 390 -8.41 16.12 -22.36
C TYR A 390 -6.95 15.72 -22.14
N GLU A 391 -6.57 15.62 -20.88
CA GLU A 391 -5.38 14.93 -20.37
C GLU A 391 -5.82 13.81 -19.43
N ARG A 392 -4.99 12.78 -19.26
CA ARG A 392 -5.30 11.63 -18.39
C ARG A 392 -4.18 11.33 -17.43
N LEU A 393 -4.53 11.00 -16.16
CA LEU A 393 -3.59 10.57 -15.15
C LEU A 393 -4.19 9.50 -14.23
N ASP A 394 -3.66 8.32 -14.31
CA ASP A 394 -4.00 7.20 -13.42
C ASP A 394 -2.74 6.51 -12.87
N GLY A 395 -2.90 5.32 -12.26
CA GLY A 395 -1.79 4.58 -11.66
C GLY A 395 -0.78 3.97 -12.65
N SER A 396 -1.09 3.94 -13.95
CA SER A 396 -0.22 3.41 -15.00
C SER A 396 0.82 4.43 -15.47
N VAL A 397 0.46 5.74 -15.42
CA VAL A 397 1.30 6.85 -15.87
C VAL A 397 2.41 7.15 -14.85
N ARG A 398 3.67 7.13 -15.28
CA ARG A 398 4.84 7.25 -14.40
C ARG A 398 5.79 8.36 -14.84
N GLY A 399 6.56 8.87 -13.85
CA GLY A 399 7.72 9.73 -14.07
C GLY A 399 7.43 11.00 -14.87
N GLU A 400 8.13 11.16 -15.99
CA GLU A 400 8.09 12.38 -16.81
C GLU A 400 6.73 12.63 -17.49
N GLU A 401 6.06 11.56 -17.94
CA GLU A 401 4.73 11.65 -18.56
C GLU A 401 3.70 12.25 -17.60
N ARG A 402 3.78 11.90 -16.30
CA ARG A 402 2.94 12.49 -15.26
C ARG A 402 3.14 13.99 -15.15
N ASN A 403 4.40 14.44 -15.12
CA ASN A 403 4.74 15.86 -15.02
C ASN A 403 4.32 16.60 -16.29
N LEU A 404 4.45 15.98 -17.45
CA LEU A 404 4.04 16.53 -18.73
C LEU A 404 2.52 16.74 -18.80
N ALA A 405 1.70 15.76 -18.39
CA ALA A 405 0.24 15.88 -18.36
C ALA A 405 -0.21 17.02 -17.43
N ILE A 406 0.38 17.14 -16.22
CA ILE A 406 0.09 18.24 -15.30
C ILE A 406 0.49 19.59 -15.91
N LYS A 407 1.67 19.68 -16.55
CA LYS A 407 2.13 20.88 -17.22
C LYS A 407 1.23 21.27 -18.38
N ASN A 408 0.86 20.30 -19.25
CA ASN A 408 -0.05 20.52 -20.36
C ASN A 408 -1.39 21.05 -19.87
N PHE A 409 -2.00 20.41 -18.86
CA PHE A 409 -3.24 20.90 -18.29
C PHE A 409 -3.12 22.30 -17.67
N SER A 410 -1.98 22.66 -17.11
CA SER A 410 -1.78 23.98 -16.51
C SER A 410 -1.51 25.09 -17.53
N THR A 411 -0.82 24.78 -18.63
CA THR A 411 -0.31 25.79 -19.61
C THR A 411 -1.07 25.84 -20.93
N LYS A 412 -1.69 24.72 -21.33
CA LYS A 412 -2.47 24.61 -22.58
C LYS A 412 -3.96 24.77 -22.29
N ASP A 413 -4.73 25.05 -23.33
CA ASP A 413 -6.19 25.11 -23.23
C ASP A 413 -6.78 23.70 -23.35
N VAL A 414 -6.68 22.93 -22.25
CA VAL A 414 -7.25 21.60 -22.11
C VAL A 414 -8.51 21.71 -21.26
N PHE A 415 -9.63 21.22 -21.78
CA PHE A 415 -10.94 21.32 -21.11
C PHE A 415 -11.05 20.40 -19.91
N ILE A 416 -10.67 19.11 -20.06
CA ILE A 416 -10.90 18.08 -19.05
C ILE A 416 -9.59 17.42 -18.63
N PHE A 417 -9.43 17.18 -17.33
CA PHE A 417 -8.39 16.30 -16.81
C PHE A 417 -9.02 15.05 -16.19
N LEU A 418 -8.85 13.90 -16.83
CA LEU A 418 -9.29 12.60 -16.33
C LEU A 418 -8.33 12.09 -15.25
N LEU A 419 -8.84 11.80 -14.07
CA LEU A 419 -8.03 11.45 -12.91
C LEU A 419 -8.58 10.23 -12.19
N SER A 420 -7.73 9.25 -11.88
CA SER A 420 -8.11 8.30 -10.85
C SER A 420 -8.00 8.98 -9.47
N THR A 421 -8.98 8.75 -8.58
CA THR A 421 -9.02 9.41 -7.27
C THR A 421 -7.74 9.15 -6.46
N ARG A 422 -7.15 7.96 -6.58
CA ARG A 422 -5.89 7.61 -5.92
C ARG A 422 -4.68 8.34 -6.51
N ALA A 423 -4.56 8.42 -7.82
CA ALA A 423 -3.43 9.10 -8.47
C ALA A 423 -3.56 10.62 -8.37
N GLY A 424 -4.78 11.16 -8.48
CA GLY A 424 -5.08 12.59 -8.38
C GLY A 424 -5.12 13.12 -6.95
N GLY A 425 -5.27 12.23 -5.94
CA GLY A 425 -5.40 12.61 -4.53
C GLY A 425 -4.14 13.15 -3.88
N VAL A 426 -2.95 13.05 -4.49
CA VAL A 426 -1.69 13.35 -3.80
C VAL A 426 -0.92 14.53 -4.43
N GLY A 427 -0.83 15.64 -3.70
CA GLY A 427 0.20 16.68 -3.80
C GLY A 427 0.18 17.62 -5.01
N MET A 428 -0.55 17.31 -6.08
CA MET A 428 -0.55 18.12 -7.31
C MET A 428 -1.22 19.48 -7.14
N ASN A 429 -0.76 20.48 -7.91
CA ASN A 429 -1.41 21.78 -8.01
C ASN A 429 -2.20 21.87 -9.33
N LEU A 430 -3.54 21.90 -9.23
CA LEU A 430 -4.46 21.92 -10.36
C LEU A 430 -5.41 23.14 -10.28
N THR A 431 -4.90 24.29 -9.83
CA THR A 431 -5.64 25.56 -9.71
C THR A 431 -6.14 26.11 -11.04
N ALA A 432 -5.67 25.58 -12.16
CA ALA A 432 -6.19 25.90 -13.47
C ALA A 432 -7.66 25.45 -13.67
N ALA A 433 -8.13 24.48 -12.89
CA ALA A 433 -9.52 24.02 -12.91
C ALA A 433 -10.37 24.77 -11.89
N ASP A 434 -11.61 25.05 -12.27
CA ASP A 434 -12.64 25.65 -11.42
C ASP A 434 -13.83 24.70 -11.13
N THR A 435 -13.86 23.55 -11.77
CA THR A 435 -14.94 22.56 -11.59
C THR A 435 -14.34 21.19 -11.33
N VAL A 436 -14.83 20.50 -10.30
CA VAL A 436 -14.44 19.14 -9.92
C VAL A 436 -15.67 18.26 -9.97
N ILE A 437 -15.62 17.16 -10.72
CA ILE A 437 -16.72 16.22 -10.84
C ILE A 437 -16.26 14.84 -10.36
N PHE A 438 -16.97 14.27 -9.37
CA PHE A 438 -16.79 12.88 -8.96
C PHE A 438 -17.84 12.03 -9.65
N VAL A 439 -17.39 11.18 -10.56
CA VAL A 439 -18.25 10.21 -11.27
C VAL A 439 -18.74 9.14 -10.30
N ASP A 440 -17.87 8.71 -9.40
CA ASP A 440 -18.19 7.80 -8.30
C ASP A 440 -17.43 8.21 -7.02
N SER A 441 -18.10 8.10 -5.87
CA SER A 441 -17.52 8.46 -4.56
C SER A 441 -16.72 7.34 -3.93
N ASP A 442 -15.69 7.69 -3.15
CA ASP A 442 -14.90 6.74 -2.37
C ASP A 442 -15.64 6.34 -1.07
N PHE A 443 -15.38 5.11 -0.60
CA PHE A 443 -15.80 4.66 0.73
C PHE A 443 -15.13 5.47 1.85
N ASN A 444 -13.95 6.01 1.58
CA ASN A 444 -13.24 6.94 2.45
C ASN A 444 -13.42 8.36 1.92
N PRO A 445 -14.31 9.18 2.52
CA PRO A 445 -14.62 10.53 2.04
C PRO A 445 -13.41 11.47 2.03
N GLN A 446 -12.39 11.16 2.82
CA GLN A 446 -11.17 11.96 2.87
C GLN A 446 -10.40 11.94 1.54
N ASN A 447 -10.49 10.84 0.77
CA ASN A 447 -9.86 10.75 -0.55
C ASN A 447 -10.51 11.76 -1.53
N ASP A 448 -11.84 11.88 -1.49
CA ASP A 448 -12.57 12.84 -2.31
C ASP A 448 -12.28 14.30 -1.89
N LEU A 449 -12.22 14.56 -0.58
CA LEU A 449 -11.82 15.88 -0.07
C LEU A 449 -10.41 16.25 -0.47
N GLN A 450 -9.47 15.29 -0.42
CA GLN A 450 -8.09 15.48 -0.89
C GLN A 450 -8.05 15.81 -2.38
N ALA A 451 -8.82 15.10 -3.19
CA ALA A 451 -8.91 15.34 -4.63
C ALA A 451 -9.51 16.72 -4.94
N ALA A 452 -10.61 17.13 -4.28
CA ALA A 452 -11.21 18.45 -4.43
C ALA A 452 -10.26 19.59 -4.01
N ALA A 453 -9.44 19.36 -2.99
CA ALA A 453 -8.48 20.35 -2.51
C ALA A 453 -7.32 20.64 -3.51
N ARG A 454 -7.23 19.89 -4.62
CA ARG A 454 -6.27 20.18 -5.70
C ARG A 454 -6.67 21.38 -6.54
N ALA A 455 -7.97 21.62 -6.72
CA ALA A 455 -8.52 22.82 -7.39
C ALA A 455 -8.75 23.98 -6.42
N HIS A 456 -9.33 23.71 -5.23
CA HIS A 456 -9.60 24.74 -4.22
C HIS A 456 -8.40 24.90 -3.28
N ARG A 457 -7.45 25.72 -3.70
CA ARG A 457 -6.13 25.91 -3.06
C ARG A 457 -5.67 27.36 -3.21
N ILE A 458 -4.71 27.81 -2.40
CA ILE A 458 -4.02 29.09 -2.58
C ILE A 458 -3.50 29.22 -4.01
N GLY A 459 -3.84 30.33 -4.67
CA GLY A 459 -3.59 30.58 -6.10
C GLY A 459 -4.81 30.37 -7.00
N GLN A 460 -5.93 29.88 -6.47
CA GLN A 460 -7.19 29.83 -7.20
C GLN A 460 -7.81 31.21 -7.30
N THR A 461 -8.24 31.62 -8.50
CA THR A 461 -8.84 32.93 -8.80
C THR A 461 -10.34 32.85 -9.10
N ARG A 462 -10.88 31.66 -9.37
CA ARG A 462 -12.29 31.42 -9.73
C ARG A 462 -13.02 30.67 -8.62
N ALA A 463 -14.32 30.90 -8.48
CA ALA A 463 -15.18 30.09 -7.59
C ALA A 463 -15.14 28.62 -8.03
N VAL A 464 -14.94 27.71 -7.05
CA VAL A 464 -14.80 26.28 -7.34
C VAL A 464 -16.12 25.56 -7.08
N LYS A 465 -16.60 24.80 -8.08
CA LYS A 465 -17.74 23.91 -7.98
C LYS A 465 -17.25 22.46 -7.79
N VAL A 466 -17.75 21.79 -6.77
CA VAL A 466 -17.50 20.35 -6.54
C VAL A 466 -18.81 19.61 -6.71
N ILE A 467 -18.90 18.76 -7.70
CA ILE A 467 -20.12 18.05 -8.11
C ILE A 467 -19.93 16.56 -7.88
N ARG A 468 -20.86 15.92 -7.18
CA ARG A 468 -20.91 14.47 -6.99
C ARG A 468 -22.10 13.89 -7.72
N LEU A 469 -21.87 12.90 -8.58
CA LEU A 469 -22.91 12.18 -9.29
C LEU A 469 -23.33 10.96 -8.47
N LEU A 470 -24.61 10.83 -8.16
CA LEU A 470 -25.15 9.70 -7.40
C LEU A 470 -26.35 9.09 -8.11
N GLY A 471 -26.35 7.78 -8.26
CA GLY A 471 -27.51 7.04 -8.74
C GLY A 471 -28.61 7.01 -7.68
N ARG A 472 -29.81 7.53 -8.00
CA ARG A 472 -30.97 7.53 -7.10
C ARG A 472 -31.43 6.10 -6.83
N ASP A 473 -31.76 5.78 -5.58
CA ASP A 473 -32.21 4.46 -5.11
C ASP A 473 -31.20 3.34 -5.39
N THR A 474 -29.91 3.65 -5.31
CA THR A 474 -28.82 2.70 -5.58
C THR A 474 -27.87 2.53 -4.40
N VAL A 475 -26.94 1.58 -4.57
CA VAL A 475 -25.83 1.36 -3.62
C VAL A 475 -24.98 2.62 -3.38
N GLU A 476 -24.94 3.57 -4.32
CA GLU A 476 -24.15 4.80 -4.18
C GLU A 476 -24.69 5.73 -3.09
N GLU A 477 -26.01 5.82 -2.90
CA GLU A 477 -26.58 6.56 -1.79
C GLU A 477 -26.20 5.98 -0.43
N ILE A 478 -26.17 4.65 -0.31
CA ILE A 478 -25.74 3.98 0.92
C ILE A 478 -24.26 4.27 1.20
N ILE A 479 -23.41 4.23 0.18
CA ILE A 479 -21.98 4.54 0.30
C ILE A 479 -21.80 6.00 0.72
N TYR A 480 -22.52 6.93 0.07
CA TYR A 480 -22.44 8.35 0.36
C TYR A 480 -22.95 8.68 1.79
N SER A 481 -24.08 8.10 2.21
CA SER A 481 -24.59 8.27 3.57
C SER A 481 -23.57 7.81 4.62
N ARG A 482 -22.93 6.66 4.42
CA ARG A 482 -21.86 6.17 5.31
C ARG A 482 -20.62 7.08 5.28
N ALA A 483 -20.29 7.65 4.14
CA ALA A 483 -19.18 8.61 4.01
C ALA A 483 -19.50 9.90 4.80
N VAL A 484 -20.71 10.43 4.70
CA VAL A 484 -21.18 11.61 5.47
C VAL A 484 -21.12 11.33 6.97
N SER A 485 -21.55 10.14 7.42
CA SER A 485 -21.46 9.76 8.85
C SER A 485 -20.01 9.74 9.37
N LYS A 486 -19.05 9.29 8.55
CA LYS A 486 -17.62 9.34 8.89
C LYS A 486 -17.10 10.79 8.96
N LEU A 487 -17.56 11.68 8.07
CA LEU A 487 -17.17 13.09 8.11
C LEU A 487 -17.69 13.78 9.38
N ARG A 488 -18.88 13.42 9.88
CA ARG A 488 -19.38 13.94 11.16
C ARG A 488 -18.44 13.63 12.32
N LEU A 489 -17.89 12.40 12.41
CA LEU A 489 -16.89 12.07 13.43
C LEU A 489 -15.67 13.01 13.33
N THR A 490 -15.17 13.23 12.12
CA THR A 490 -14.02 14.12 11.90
C THR A 490 -14.37 15.56 12.28
N SER A 491 -15.59 16.04 11.95
CA SER A 491 -16.06 17.37 12.30
C SER A 491 -16.12 17.55 13.81
N THR A 492 -16.81 16.64 14.53
CA THR A 492 -16.94 16.74 16.00
C THR A 492 -15.59 16.70 16.71
N VAL A 493 -14.70 15.78 16.33
CA VAL A 493 -13.41 15.60 17.05
C VAL A 493 -12.39 16.66 16.68
N ILE A 494 -12.38 17.13 15.43
CA ILE A 494 -11.28 17.97 14.91
C ILE A 494 -11.74 19.39 14.57
N GLU A 495 -12.89 19.59 13.92
CA GLU A 495 -13.30 20.91 13.45
C GLU A 495 -13.95 21.76 14.54
N GLU A 496 -14.76 21.15 15.41
CA GLU A 496 -15.42 21.82 16.54
C GLU A 496 -14.44 22.16 17.68
N GLY A 497 -13.25 21.52 17.71
CA GLY A 497 -12.24 21.68 18.76
C GLY A 497 -11.46 22.98 18.76
N ARG A 498 -11.71 23.92 17.84
CA ARG A 498 -11.04 25.23 17.75
C ARG A 498 -9.54 25.20 17.98
N PHE A 499 -8.83 24.30 17.28
CA PHE A 499 -7.36 24.17 17.35
C PHE A 499 -6.61 25.30 16.61
N SER A 500 -7.29 26.37 16.25
CA SER A 500 -6.68 27.56 15.64
C SER A 500 -6.25 28.52 16.75
N LEU A 501 -4.99 28.97 16.73
CA LEU A 501 -4.43 29.95 17.66
C LEU A 501 -5.00 31.38 17.47
N LEU A 502 -6.03 31.56 16.64
CA LEU A 502 -6.56 32.88 16.28
C LEU A 502 -7.47 33.50 17.35
N GLU A 503 -7.93 32.73 18.36
CA GLU A 503 -8.76 33.24 19.44
C GLU A 503 -8.02 33.14 20.80
N GLN A 504 -7.56 34.27 21.26
CA GLN A 504 -7.13 34.72 22.60
C GLN A 504 -6.26 33.82 23.51
N PRO A 505 -5.13 34.37 24.00
CA PRO A 505 -4.25 33.70 24.96
C PRO A 505 -4.90 33.41 26.33
N GLN A 506 -6.05 34.00 26.65
CA GLN A 506 -6.69 33.91 27.97
C GLN A 506 -7.56 32.64 28.13
N ALA A 507 -8.04 32.04 27.05
CA ALA A 507 -8.84 30.81 27.13
C ALA A 507 -7.98 29.55 27.33
N ALA A 508 -6.73 29.58 26.88
CA ALA A 508 -5.84 28.41 26.93
C ALA A 508 -5.37 28.07 28.36
N ALA A 509 -5.26 29.05 29.25
CA ALA A 509 -4.90 28.81 30.66
C ALA A 509 -6.01 28.07 31.44
N SER A 510 -7.28 28.16 30.96
CA SER A 510 -8.42 27.47 31.56
C SER A 510 -8.57 26.01 31.09
N ALA A 511 -7.99 25.71 29.91
CA ALA A 511 -8.21 24.44 29.22
C ALA A 511 -7.36 23.27 29.78
N LEU A 512 -6.29 23.57 30.52
CA LEU A 512 -5.43 22.56 31.16
C LEU A 512 -6.00 21.96 32.45
N GLN A 513 -7.26 22.28 32.81
CA GLN A 513 -7.89 21.84 34.07
C GLN A 513 -8.79 20.60 33.92
N VAL A 514 -8.85 19.95 32.78
CA VAL A 514 -9.70 18.75 32.64
C VAL A 514 -8.95 17.49 33.09
N PRO A 515 -9.58 16.71 33.96
CA PRO A 515 -8.94 15.51 34.50
C PRO A 515 -8.88 14.38 33.46
N LEU A 516 -7.72 14.07 32.98
CA LEU A 516 -7.36 12.72 32.51
C LEU A 516 -7.55 11.65 33.62
N TYR A 517 -8.25 12.04 34.69
CA TYR A 517 -8.26 11.39 36.00
C TYR A 517 -9.06 10.07 36.04
N GLN A 518 -9.84 9.75 35.04
CA GLN A 518 -10.55 8.48 35.03
C GLN A 518 -9.71 7.32 34.46
N LEU A 519 -8.57 7.60 33.84
CA LEU A 519 -7.71 6.60 33.21
C LEU A 519 -6.73 5.92 34.18
N SER A 520 -6.53 6.42 35.38
CA SER A 520 -5.67 5.75 36.37
C SER A 520 -6.26 5.74 37.76
N ARG A 521 -7.02 4.71 38.11
CA ARG A 521 -7.05 4.26 39.51
C ARG A 521 -5.61 3.92 39.90
N ARG A 522 -4.99 4.78 40.73
CA ARG A 522 -3.66 4.57 41.29
C ARG A 522 -3.51 3.15 41.80
N LYS A 523 -2.85 2.31 41.02
CA LYS A 523 -2.20 1.14 41.58
C LYS A 523 -0.83 1.61 42.07
N ARG A 524 -0.53 1.33 43.31
CA ARG A 524 0.79 1.49 43.97
C ARG A 524 1.90 1.16 42.95
N PRO A 525 3.00 1.93 42.86
CA PRO A 525 4.13 1.56 42.03
C PRO A 525 4.55 0.14 42.36
N LEU A 526 4.58 -0.70 41.33
CA LEU A 526 4.96 -2.11 41.46
C LEU A 526 6.46 -2.18 41.69
N THR A 527 6.85 -3.06 42.59
CA THR A 527 8.27 -3.39 42.77
C THR A 527 8.83 -4.06 41.53
N GLU A 528 10.13 -3.98 41.32
CA GLU A 528 10.82 -4.53 40.16
C GLU A 528 10.51 -6.03 39.97
N SER A 529 10.39 -6.78 41.06
CA SER A 529 9.99 -8.19 41.08
C SER A 529 8.53 -8.40 40.61
N GLU A 530 7.60 -7.50 40.96
CA GLU A 530 6.21 -7.54 40.51
C GLU A 530 6.07 -7.16 39.03
N LEU A 531 6.94 -6.28 38.51
CA LEU A 531 7.05 -5.96 37.08
C LEU A 531 7.57 -7.15 36.28
N GLU A 532 8.54 -7.86 36.82
CA GLU A 532 9.12 -9.05 36.17
C GLU A 532 8.15 -10.23 36.16
N GLN A 533 7.42 -10.46 37.26
CA GLN A 533 6.32 -11.43 37.28
C GLN A 533 5.17 -11.08 36.30
N ARG A 534 4.88 -9.79 36.08
CA ARG A 534 3.91 -9.36 35.09
C ARG A 534 4.45 -9.52 33.69
N ARG A 535 5.74 -9.28 33.43
CA ARG A 535 6.37 -9.57 32.12
C ARG A 535 6.30 -11.06 31.81
N GLN A 536 6.63 -11.93 32.76
CA GLN A 536 6.52 -13.39 32.61
C GLN A 536 5.08 -13.83 32.34
N LYS A 537 4.09 -13.36 33.11
CA LYS A 537 2.68 -13.68 32.89
C LYS A 537 2.16 -13.16 31.53
N ARG A 538 2.65 -12.00 31.06
CA ARG A 538 2.31 -11.50 29.73
C ARG A 538 2.94 -12.33 28.62
N GLN A 539 4.20 -12.75 28.78
CA GLN A 539 4.86 -13.65 27.83
C GLN A 539 4.17 -15.02 27.79
N GLU A 540 3.81 -15.59 28.93
CA GLU A 540 3.06 -16.86 29.00
C GLU A 540 1.65 -16.74 28.38
N ALA A 541 0.97 -15.61 28.59
CA ALA A 541 -0.34 -15.35 27.98
C ALA A 541 -0.23 -15.13 26.46
N ALA A 542 0.81 -14.44 25.99
CA ALA A 542 1.09 -14.24 24.56
C ALA A 542 1.44 -15.58 23.88
N THR A 543 2.28 -16.40 24.53
CA THR A 543 2.65 -17.74 24.02
C THR A 543 1.44 -18.70 24.00
N LYS A 544 0.57 -18.63 25.03
CA LYS A 544 -0.68 -19.40 25.03
C LYS A 544 -1.66 -18.94 23.94
N ARG A 545 -1.77 -17.62 23.69
CA ARG A 545 -2.60 -17.09 22.60
C ARG A 545 -2.05 -17.47 21.22
N ALA A 546 -0.73 -17.39 21.02
CA ALA A 546 -0.08 -17.81 19.79
C ALA A 546 -0.28 -19.31 19.52
N LYS A 547 -0.07 -20.17 20.52
CA LYS A 547 -0.31 -21.60 20.42
C LYS A 547 -1.78 -21.93 20.10
N LEU A 548 -2.74 -21.25 20.76
CA LEU A 548 -4.17 -21.45 20.49
C LEU A 548 -4.57 -20.96 19.10
N GLN A 549 -3.95 -19.89 18.60
CA GLN A 549 -4.20 -19.38 17.25
C GLN A 549 -3.64 -20.32 16.19
N GLU A 550 -2.46 -20.87 16.45
CA GLU A 550 -1.81 -21.84 15.57
C GLU A 550 -2.56 -23.18 15.56
N GLU A 551 -3.04 -23.63 16.71
CA GLU A 551 -3.88 -24.81 16.82
C GLU A 551 -5.22 -24.65 16.08
N LYS A 552 -5.88 -23.48 16.19
CA LYS A 552 -7.08 -23.16 15.41
C LYS A 552 -6.81 -23.06 13.90
N ARG A 553 -5.62 -22.58 13.51
CA ARG A 553 -5.20 -22.58 12.09
C ARG A 553 -5.03 -24.01 11.60
N ARG A 554 -4.29 -24.83 12.35
CA ARG A 554 -4.06 -26.26 12.03
C ARG A 554 -5.37 -27.02 11.90
N GLN A 555 -6.30 -26.86 12.86
CA GLN A 555 -7.62 -27.49 12.80
C GLN A 555 -8.44 -27.05 11.57
N ARG A 556 -8.34 -25.79 11.14
CA ARG A 556 -9.00 -25.31 9.91
C ARG A 556 -8.37 -25.89 8.65
N GLU A 557 -7.06 -26.03 8.62
CA GLU A 557 -6.32 -26.63 7.52
C GLU A 557 -6.61 -28.14 7.43
N GLU A 558 -6.64 -28.85 8.56
CA GLU A 558 -7.03 -30.25 8.64
C GLU A 558 -8.49 -30.49 8.18
N GLN A 559 -9.41 -29.60 8.57
CA GLN A 559 -10.80 -29.69 8.11
C GLN A 559 -10.94 -29.43 6.61
N LYS A 560 -10.16 -28.49 6.06
CA LYS A 560 -10.13 -28.23 4.61
C LYS A 560 -9.57 -29.43 3.87
N TYR A 561 -8.46 -29.98 4.35
CA TYR A 561 -7.82 -31.16 3.79
C TYR A 561 -8.76 -32.37 3.80
N LYS A 562 -9.45 -32.62 4.93
CA LYS A 562 -10.42 -33.69 5.04
C LYS A 562 -11.58 -33.56 4.04
N LYS A 563 -12.14 -32.35 3.89
CA LYS A 563 -13.19 -32.09 2.89
C LYS A 563 -12.70 -32.26 1.45
N LYS A 564 -11.46 -31.91 1.17
CA LYS A 564 -10.81 -32.10 -0.14
C LYS A 564 -10.64 -33.60 -0.43
N MET A 565 -10.20 -34.38 0.55
CA MET A 565 -10.05 -35.82 0.42
C MET A 565 -11.40 -36.55 0.23
N GLU A 566 -12.45 -36.14 0.97
CA GLU A 566 -13.81 -36.66 0.79
C GLU A 566 -14.35 -36.36 -0.62
N TRP A 567 -14.07 -35.16 -1.14
CA TRP A 567 -14.45 -34.79 -2.50
C TRP A 567 -13.67 -35.59 -3.54
N TRP A 568 -12.36 -35.77 -3.39
CA TRP A 568 -11.55 -36.60 -4.28
C TRP A 568 -12.03 -38.04 -4.31
N ALA A 569 -12.36 -38.61 -3.14
CA ALA A 569 -12.91 -39.93 -3.04
C ALA A 569 -14.27 -40.06 -3.75
N SER A 570 -15.13 -39.04 -3.67
CA SER A 570 -16.42 -39.03 -4.37
C SER A 570 -16.29 -38.96 -5.90
N CYS A 571 -15.20 -38.31 -6.39
CA CYS A 571 -14.89 -38.20 -7.82
C CYS A 571 -14.03 -39.37 -8.35
N GLY A 572 -13.59 -40.30 -7.49
CA GLY A 572 -12.66 -41.38 -7.86
C GLY A 572 -11.25 -40.89 -8.23
N TYR A 573 -10.88 -39.68 -7.82
CA TYR A 573 -9.57 -39.08 -8.12
C TYR A 573 -8.49 -39.63 -7.18
N LYS A 574 -7.33 -39.97 -7.75
CA LYS A 574 -6.11 -40.33 -7.02
C LYS A 574 -5.01 -39.33 -7.43
N SER A 575 -4.47 -38.62 -6.46
CA SER A 575 -3.36 -37.72 -6.70
C SER A 575 -2.13 -38.46 -7.21
N LEU A 576 -1.49 -37.89 -8.23
CA LEU A 576 -0.18 -38.32 -8.75
C LEU A 576 0.96 -37.47 -8.17
N CYS A 577 0.67 -36.63 -7.19
CA CYS A 577 1.67 -35.83 -6.50
C CYS A 577 2.52 -36.72 -5.58
N LEU A 578 3.82 -36.50 -5.62
CA LEU A 578 4.77 -37.15 -4.70
C LEU A 578 4.48 -36.68 -3.25
N PRO A 579 4.51 -37.60 -2.25
CA PRO A 579 4.22 -37.29 -0.86
C PRO A 579 5.21 -36.25 -0.27
N SER A 580 4.75 -35.45 0.69
CA SER A 580 5.57 -34.52 1.45
C SER A 580 6.45 -35.25 2.46
N ALA A 581 7.55 -34.62 2.91
CA ALA A 581 8.53 -35.22 3.80
C ALA A 581 8.00 -35.66 5.17
N ASP A 582 6.85 -35.10 5.60
CA ASP A 582 6.30 -35.26 6.96
C ASP A 582 5.32 -36.45 7.10
N SER A 583 5.09 -37.25 6.06
CA SER A 583 4.05 -38.31 6.06
C SER A 583 4.54 -39.76 6.27
N GLU A 584 5.84 -40.00 6.31
CA GLU A 584 6.36 -41.35 6.66
C GLU A 584 7.49 -41.20 7.68
N GLY A 585 7.32 -41.83 8.84
CA GLY A 585 8.24 -41.79 9.95
C GLY A 585 9.63 -42.35 9.63
N GLU A 586 10.60 -41.71 10.23
CA GLU A 586 11.92 -42.21 10.60
C GLU A 586 12.77 -42.85 9.50
N ASP A 587 13.67 -42.03 8.92
CA ASP A 587 15.09 -42.37 8.89
C ASP A 587 15.85 -41.04 8.90
N VAL A 588 16.30 -40.69 10.11
CA VAL A 588 17.13 -39.54 10.41
C VAL A 588 18.55 -39.89 10.01
N ASP A 589 19.04 -39.32 8.94
CA ASP A 589 20.47 -39.02 8.80
C ASP A 589 20.60 -37.50 8.92
N GLU A 590 20.69 -37.03 10.18
CA GLU A 590 21.21 -35.73 10.55
C GLU A 590 22.71 -35.74 10.29
N ASP A 591 23.13 -35.17 9.19
CA ASP A 591 24.46 -34.62 9.07
C ASP A 591 24.33 -33.08 9.14
N GLU A 592 24.42 -32.58 10.37
CA GLU A 592 24.83 -31.21 10.66
C GLU A 592 26.24 -31.03 10.08
N ASP A 593 26.37 -30.17 9.10
CA ASP A 593 27.66 -29.60 8.71
C ASP A 593 27.54 -28.07 8.72
N GLU A 594 27.82 -27.53 9.92
CA GLU A 594 28.38 -26.19 10.06
C GLU A 594 29.87 -26.29 9.69
N GLY A 595 30.29 -25.46 8.74
CA GLY A 595 31.76 -25.30 8.65
C GLY A 595 32.28 -24.84 7.31
N ASP A 596 32.56 -23.57 7.28
CA ASP A 596 33.84 -23.01 6.86
C ASP A 596 34.25 -23.07 5.38
N ASP A 597 34.37 -21.84 4.92
CA ASP A 597 34.99 -21.39 3.68
C ASP A 597 36.52 -21.55 3.81
N SER A 598 37.08 -22.58 3.22
CA SER A 598 38.49 -22.52 2.83
C SER A 598 38.82 -23.57 1.77
N SER A 599 39.33 -23.05 0.66
CA SER A 599 40.17 -23.66 -0.37
C SER A 599 40.74 -25.04 -0.06
N VAL A 600 40.69 -25.98 -1.00
CA VAL A 600 41.88 -26.62 -1.60
C VAL A 600 41.48 -27.66 -2.67
N ASN A 601 42.28 -27.66 -3.75
CA ASN A 601 42.36 -28.66 -4.81
C ASN A 601 42.41 -30.11 -4.33
N SER A 602 41.66 -30.98 -4.96
CA SER A 602 42.31 -32.20 -5.54
C SER A 602 41.30 -32.96 -6.42
N ALA A 603 41.84 -33.48 -7.49
CA ALA A 603 41.19 -34.35 -8.45
C ALA A 603 40.70 -35.63 -7.79
N ASP A 604 39.50 -36.03 -8.21
CA ASP A 604 38.98 -37.38 -8.48
C ASP A 604 37.56 -37.58 -7.99
N SER A 605 36.64 -37.51 -8.90
CA SER A 605 35.55 -38.46 -9.22
C SER A 605 34.46 -37.76 -10.03
N ASP A 606 34.25 -38.22 -11.23
CA ASP A 606 33.41 -37.66 -12.31
C ASP A 606 31.88 -37.75 -12.08
N HIS A 607 31.40 -38.10 -10.88
CA HIS A 607 29.99 -38.39 -10.63
C HIS A 607 29.19 -37.29 -9.90
N THR A 608 29.81 -36.20 -9.52
CA THR A 608 29.14 -35.10 -8.76
C THR A 608 28.82 -33.85 -9.59
N ALA A 609 29.10 -33.88 -10.89
CA ALA A 609 28.87 -32.77 -11.79
C ALA A 609 27.59 -32.93 -12.60
N ILE A 610 26.95 -31.79 -12.92
CA ILE A 610 25.86 -31.76 -13.89
C ILE A 610 26.43 -31.94 -15.28
N CYS A 611 25.98 -32.98 -16.00
CA CYS A 611 26.41 -33.25 -17.37
C CYS A 611 25.59 -32.45 -18.38
N TYR A 612 26.23 -31.58 -19.15
CA TYR A 612 25.55 -30.81 -20.22
C TYR A 612 25.62 -31.62 -21.54
N ILE A 613 24.45 -31.93 -22.08
CA ILE A 613 24.31 -32.75 -23.31
C ILE A 613 23.57 -31.98 -24.38
N LEU A 614 24.07 -32.02 -25.63
CA LEU A 614 23.37 -31.52 -26.79
C LEU A 614 22.35 -32.56 -27.29
N GLY A 615 21.08 -32.26 -27.31
CA GLY A 615 20.04 -33.18 -27.73
C GLY A 615 18.62 -32.69 -27.40
N ASP A 616 17.67 -33.58 -27.54
CA ASP A 616 16.28 -33.36 -27.18
C ASP A 616 15.98 -33.96 -25.80
N VAL A 617 15.64 -33.10 -24.82
CA VAL A 617 15.33 -33.52 -23.45
C VAL A 617 14.11 -34.44 -23.39
N THR A 618 13.20 -34.37 -24.35
CA THR A 618 12.01 -35.22 -24.42
C THR A 618 12.35 -36.67 -24.82
N HIS A 619 13.54 -36.91 -25.40
CA HIS A 619 14.07 -38.22 -25.75
C HIS A 619 15.42 -38.42 -25.08
N PRO A 620 15.48 -38.68 -23.75
CA PRO A 620 16.70 -38.77 -23.00
C PRO A 620 17.57 -39.94 -23.46
N GLN A 621 18.86 -39.70 -23.63
CA GLN A 621 19.83 -40.74 -23.94
C GLN A 621 20.27 -41.44 -22.63
N ALA A 622 19.50 -42.44 -22.21
CA ALA A 622 19.81 -43.26 -21.05
C ALA A 622 19.79 -44.72 -21.48
N ASP A 623 20.96 -45.34 -21.61
CA ASP A 623 21.16 -46.63 -22.32
C ASP A 623 20.45 -47.84 -21.65
N ARG A 624 20.33 -47.87 -20.31
CA ARG A 624 19.80 -49.03 -19.58
C ARG A 624 18.98 -48.71 -18.32
N GLU A 625 18.91 -47.41 -17.96
CA GLU A 625 18.25 -46.94 -16.71
C GLU A 625 16.95 -46.28 -16.98
N ASP A 626 16.07 -46.21 -15.96
CA ASP A 626 14.89 -45.37 -15.99
C ASP A 626 15.33 -43.89 -16.05
N ALA A 627 14.57 -43.06 -16.74
CA ALA A 627 14.84 -41.61 -16.85
C ALA A 627 13.66 -40.79 -16.36
N ILE A 628 13.94 -39.72 -15.63
CA ILE A 628 12.96 -38.74 -15.19
C ILE A 628 13.21 -37.44 -15.93
N ILE A 629 12.26 -37.06 -16.79
CA ILE A 629 12.25 -35.77 -17.47
C ILE A 629 11.59 -34.77 -16.56
N VAL A 630 12.26 -33.68 -16.20
CA VAL A 630 11.76 -32.65 -15.27
C VAL A 630 11.38 -31.39 -16.01
N HIS A 631 10.17 -30.89 -15.75
CA HIS A 631 9.73 -29.59 -16.25
C HIS A 631 9.03 -28.81 -15.14
N CYS A 632 9.11 -27.45 -15.17
CA CYS A 632 8.38 -26.58 -14.27
C CYS A 632 7.12 -26.03 -14.94
N VAL A 633 6.00 -26.09 -14.19
CA VAL A 633 4.68 -25.67 -14.62
C VAL A 633 4.08 -24.68 -13.62
N ASP A 634 2.98 -24.05 -13.99
CA ASP A 634 2.24 -23.13 -13.10
C ASP A 634 1.11 -23.85 -12.35
N ASP A 635 0.45 -23.11 -11.46
CA ASP A 635 -0.67 -23.60 -10.62
C ASP A 635 -2.05 -23.49 -11.31
N ALA A 636 -2.12 -23.23 -12.62
CA ALA A 636 -3.37 -22.94 -13.29
C ALA A 636 -4.06 -24.17 -13.90
N GLY A 637 -3.38 -25.32 -13.99
CA GLY A 637 -3.91 -26.52 -14.63
C GLY A 637 -4.19 -26.37 -16.13
N ARG A 638 -3.51 -25.41 -16.79
CA ARG A 638 -3.66 -25.19 -18.23
C ARG A 638 -2.38 -25.53 -18.95
N TRP A 639 -2.44 -26.50 -19.85
CA TRP A 639 -1.27 -26.91 -20.64
C TRP A 639 -0.74 -25.74 -21.48
N GLY A 640 0.58 -25.52 -21.44
CA GLY A 640 1.24 -24.46 -22.19
C GLY A 640 1.22 -24.69 -23.69
N ARG A 641 1.51 -23.64 -24.48
CA ARG A 641 1.60 -23.72 -25.94
C ARG A 641 3.04 -23.49 -26.40
N GLY A 642 3.50 -24.31 -27.34
CA GLY A 642 4.83 -24.16 -27.96
C GLY A 642 5.96 -24.78 -27.14
N GLY A 643 7.16 -24.86 -27.72
CA GLY A 643 8.37 -25.37 -27.09
C GLY A 643 8.22 -26.78 -26.52
N LEU A 644 8.69 -26.98 -25.30
CA LEU A 644 8.69 -28.28 -24.61
C LEU A 644 7.27 -28.82 -24.36
N PHE A 645 6.27 -27.97 -24.13
CA PHE A 645 4.88 -28.39 -23.95
C PHE A 645 4.34 -29.11 -25.20
N THR A 646 4.58 -28.55 -26.39
CA THR A 646 4.18 -29.16 -27.66
C THR A 646 4.97 -30.43 -27.93
N ALA A 647 6.26 -30.48 -27.64
CA ALA A 647 7.09 -31.66 -27.82
C ALA A 647 6.65 -32.82 -26.91
N LEU A 648 6.30 -32.54 -25.65
CA LEU A 648 5.74 -33.52 -24.73
C LEU A 648 4.35 -33.99 -25.13
N GLU A 649 3.49 -33.09 -25.65
CA GLU A 649 2.14 -33.42 -26.14
C GLU A 649 2.19 -34.34 -27.38
N VAL A 650 3.14 -34.11 -28.28
CA VAL A 650 3.39 -34.97 -29.45
C VAL A 650 3.84 -36.37 -29.02
N ARG A 651 4.63 -36.44 -27.94
CA ARG A 651 5.14 -37.70 -27.40
C ARG A 651 4.08 -38.48 -26.61
N SER A 652 3.27 -37.81 -25.78
CA SER A 652 2.23 -38.42 -24.97
C SER A 652 1.12 -37.44 -24.61
N ASP A 653 -0.12 -37.75 -25.01
CA ASP A 653 -1.32 -36.98 -24.62
C ASP A 653 -1.62 -37.07 -23.12
N GLU A 654 -1.06 -38.07 -22.43
CA GLU A 654 -1.31 -38.31 -21.01
C GLU A 654 -0.74 -37.17 -20.14
N ALA A 655 0.39 -36.58 -20.53
CA ALA A 655 1.00 -35.45 -19.83
C ALA A 655 0.04 -34.27 -19.65
N LYS A 656 -0.63 -33.90 -20.74
CA LYS A 656 -1.61 -32.81 -20.74
C LYS A 656 -2.84 -33.18 -19.92
N LYS A 657 -3.40 -34.37 -20.14
CA LYS A 657 -4.61 -34.83 -19.44
C LYS A 657 -4.42 -34.87 -17.93
N GLN A 658 -3.30 -35.43 -17.46
CA GLN A 658 -3.01 -35.54 -16.03
C GLN A 658 -2.77 -34.18 -15.37
N TYR A 659 -2.10 -33.25 -16.04
CA TYR A 659 -1.89 -31.91 -15.52
C TYR A 659 -3.20 -31.10 -15.47
N GLU A 660 -4.03 -31.15 -16.53
CA GLU A 660 -5.34 -30.49 -16.56
C GLU A 660 -6.29 -31.10 -15.51
N LEU A 661 -6.32 -32.44 -15.37
CA LEU A 661 -7.10 -33.11 -14.34
C LEU A 661 -6.66 -32.72 -12.91
N ALA A 662 -5.37 -32.64 -12.65
CA ALA A 662 -4.86 -32.19 -11.36
C ALA A 662 -5.22 -30.72 -11.09
N GLY A 663 -5.30 -29.89 -12.12
CA GLY A 663 -5.80 -28.51 -12.03
C GLY A 663 -7.27 -28.44 -11.66
N ASP A 664 -8.11 -29.21 -12.33
CA ASP A 664 -9.56 -29.29 -12.04
C ASP A 664 -9.85 -29.81 -10.62
N MET A 665 -8.97 -30.67 -10.10
CA MET A 665 -9.06 -31.23 -8.75
C MET A 665 -8.34 -30.40 -7.67
N GLU A 666 -7.87 -29.20 -8.01
CA GLU A 666 -7.14 -28.31 -7.10
C GLU A 666 -5.90 -28.94 -6.44
N ASP A 667 -5.20 -29.84 -7.16
CA ASP A 667 -4.03 -30.61 -6.66
C ASP A 667 -2.68 -29.99 -7.08
N LEU A 668 -2.67 -28.75 -7.56
CA LEU A 668 -1.49 -28.03 -8.03
C LEU A 668 -0.96 -27.02 -7.00
N ASP A 669 -0.64 -27.47 -5.79
CA ASP A 669 -0.01 -26.62 -4.79
C ASP A 669 1.47 -26.39 -5.11
N LEU A 670 1.97 -25.18 -4.81
CA LEU A 670 3.40 -24.82 -5.04
C LEU A 670 4.34 -25.76 -4.29
N GLY A 671 5.37 -26.27 -4.99
CA GLY A 671 6.31 -27.23 -4.47
C GLY A 671 5.86 -28.70 -4.63
N ASN A 672 4.62 -28.93 -5.11
CA ASN A 672 4.19 -30.29 -5.49
C ASN A 672 4.83 -30.75 -6.79
N VAL A 673 4.94 -32.06 -6.95
CA VAL A 673 5.52 -32.70 -8.14
C VAL A 673 4.57 -33.81 -8.58
N LEU A 674 4.01 -33.65 -9.77
CA LEU A 674 3.27 -34.71 -10.45
C LEU A 674 4.27 -35.65 -11.12
N LEU A 675 4.27 -36.93 -10.80
CA LEU A 675 5.14 -37.92 -11.41
C LEU A 675 4.32 -39.06 -12.03
N PHE A 676 4.48 -39.25 -13.32
CA PHE A 676 3.81 -40.33 -14.06
C PHE A 676 4.66 -40.90 -15.19
N PRO A 677 4.47 -42.16 -15.59
CA PRO A 677 5.20 -42.74 -16.71
C PRO A 677 4.73 -42.15 -18.03
N ILE A 678 5.65 -42.02 -18.99
CA ILE A 678 5.34 -41.68 -20.38
C ILE A 678 5.09 -42.98 -21.13
N ASP A 679 3.87 -43.17 -21.57
CA ASP A 679 3.45 -44.36 -22.32
C ASP A 679 3.36 -43.98 -23.79
N ASP A 680 4.44 -44.14 -24.54
CA ASP A 680 4.49 -43.85 -25.96
C ASP A 680 4.82 -45.10 -26.81
N LYS A 681 4.46 -45.03 -28.09
CA LYS A 681 4.76 -46.07 -29.08
C LYS A 681 6.23 -46.19 -29.45
N GLN A 682 7.09 -45.28 -28.98
CA GLN A 682 8.53 -45.18 -29.20
C GLN A 682 9.33 -45.47 -27.93
N SER A 683 8.74 -46.18 -26.97
CA SER A 683 9.44 -46.53 -25.71
C SER A 683 10.75 -47.23 -26.01
N ARG A 684 11.78 -46.88 -25.25
CA ARG A 684 13.11 -47.46 -25.35
C ARG A 684 13.03 -48.98 -25.17
N LEU A 685 13.88 -49.71 -25.83
CA LEU A 685 14.00 -51.19 -25.74
C LEU A 685 14.32 -51.67 -24.31
N ARG A 686 14.86 -50.76 -23.46
CA ARG A 686 15.15 -51.02 -22.03
C ARG A 686 15.05 -49.72 -21.23
N GLY A 687 14.42 -49.77 -20.03
CA GLY A 687 14.15 -48.65 -19.14
C GLY A 687 12.84 -47.91 -19.45
N ARG A 688 12.28 -47.24 -18.46
CA ARG A 688 11.04 -46.45 -18.57
C ARG A 688 11.30 -44.97 -18.41
N ASP A 689 10.66 -44.16 -19.23
CA ASP A 689 10.69 -42.73 -19.10
C ASP A 689 9.51 -42.24 -18.24
N HIS A 690 9.81 -41.34 -17.31
CA HIS A 690 8.83 -40.69 -16.45
C HIS A 690 8.88 -39.20 -16.68
N LEU A 691 7.73 -38.53 -16.56
CA LEU A 691 7.66 -37.07 -16.54
C LEU A 691 7.37 -36.58 -15.13
N ALA A 692 8.18 -35.67 -14.65
CA ALA A 692 8.01 -34.97 -13.39
C ALA A 692 7.70 -33.49 -13.67
N LEU A 693 6.49 -33.05 -13.32
CA LEU A 693 6.07 -31.66 -13.41
C LEU A 693 6.15 -31.00 -12.04
N ILE A 694 7.09 -30.06 -11.85
CA ILE A 694 7.20 -29.28 -10.61
C ILE A 694 6.29 -28.06 -10.72
N ILE A 695 5.38 -27.88 -9.79
CA ILE A 695 4.55 -26.69 -9.68
C ILE A 695 5.40 -25.59 -9.02
N ALA A 696 6.12 -24.81 -9.85
CA ALA A 696 7.09 -23.80 -9.37
C ALA A 696 6.72 -22.37 -9.76
N GLN A 697 5.66 -22.17 -10.51
CA GLN A 697 5.18 -20.87 -10.96
C GLN A 697 3.76 -20.62 -10.48
N GLN A 698 3.44 -19.34 -10.26
CA GLN A 698 2.11 -18.90 -9.87
C GLN A 698 1.63 -17.85 -10.89
N ARG A 699 0.36 -17.84 -11.22
CA ARG A 699 -0.18 -16.79 -12.08
C ARG A 699 -0.60 -15.58 -11.26
N ASP A 700 -0.33 -14.39 -11.80
CA ASP A 700 -0.82 -13.15 -11.21
C ASP A 700 -2.34 -12.98 -11.49
N LYS A 701 -2.92 -11.92 -10.91
CA LYS A 701 -4.34 -11.60 -11.13
C LYS A 701 -4.70 -11.27 -12.58
N ALA A 702 -3.71 -10.99 -13.42
CA ALA A 702 -3.84 -10.72 -14.85
C ALA A 702 -3.59 -11.99 -15.70
N ASN A 703 -3.49 -13.16 -15.05
CA ASN A 703 -3.26 -14.47 -15.66
C ASN A 703 -1.89 -14.63 -16.35
N ASN A 704 -0.90 -13.79 -16.02
CA ASN A 704 0.46 -13.94 -16.51
C ASN A 704 1.25 -14.87 -15.58
N PRO A 705 2.06 -15.80 -16.10
CA PRO A 705 2.91 -16.65 -15.26
C PRO A 705 3.98 -15.80 -14.56
N SER A 706 4.17 -16.06 -13.26
CA SER A 706 5.29 -15.48 -12.50
C SER A 706 6.62 -16.09 -12.94
N GLY A 707 7.74 -15.50 -12.52
CA GLY A 707 9.02 -16.19 -12.55
C GLY A 707 8.99 -17.44 -11.64
N ILE A 708 9.93 -18.36 -11.86
CA ILE A 708 10.08 -19.56 -11.03
C ILE A 708 10.39 -19.15 -9.59
N ARG A 709 9.65 -19.70 -8.63
CA ARG A 709 9.89 -19.55 -7.20
C ARG A 709 10.94 -20.56 -6.76
N LEU A 710 12.13 -20.09 -6.36
CA LEU A 710 13.24 -20.96 -5.97
C LEU A 710 12.90 -21.86 -4.77
N THR A 711 12.08 -21.40 -3.83
CA THR A 711 11.61 -22.21 -2.70
C THR A 711 10.76 -23.41 -3.15
N ALA A 712 9.80 -23.17 -4.06
CA ALA A 712 8.96 -24.23 -4.61
C ALA A 712 9.78 -25.20 -5.50
N LEU A 713 10.74 -24.69 -6.25
CA LEU A 713 11.67 -25.49 -7.01
C LEU A 713 12.52 -26.37 -6.08
N GLU A 714 13.04 -25.85 -4.98
CA GLU A 714 13.83 -26.58 -3.99
C GLU A 714 13.04 -27.74 -3.39
N GLU A 715 11.81 -27.51 -2.98
CA GLU A 715 10.91 -28.56 -2.46
C GLU A 715 10.62 -29.63 -3.51
N GLY A 716 10.34 -29.22 -4.74
CA GLY A 716 10.16 -30.13 -5.85
C GLY A 716 11.38 -30.99 -6.14
N LEU A 717 12.58 -30.41 -6.14
CA LEU A 717 13.82 -31.15 -6.35
C LEU A 717 14.12 -32.17 -5.23
N LYS A 718 13.77 -31.87 -3.97
CA LYS A 718 13.87 -32.83 -2.86
C LYS A 718 12.96 -34.05 -3.09
N LYS A 719 11.75 -33.85 -3.58
CA LYS A 719 10.81 -34.93 -3.92
C LYS A 719 11.32 -35.75 -5.10
N ILE A 720 11.85 -35.10 -6.13
CA ILE A 720 12.45 -35.77 -7.30
C ILE A 720 13.69 -36.59 -6.90
N TYR A 721 14.54 -36.09 -6.02
CA TYR A 721 15.66 -36.85 -5.49
C TYR A 721 15.24 -38.21 -4.90
N ARG A 722 14.20 -38.23 -4.05
CA ARG A 722 13.69 -39.47 -3.46
C ARG A 722 13.15 -40.42 -4.52
N ALA A 723 12.37 -39.90 -5.46
CA ALA A 723 11.83 -40.69 -6.56
C ALA A 723 12.92 -41.27 -7.47
N ALA A 724 13.93 -40.46 -7.80
CA ALA A 724 15.06 -40.89 -8.61
C ALA A 724 15.90 -41.97 -7.89
N LYS A 725 16.18 -41.80 -6.59
CA LYS A 725 16.88 -42.77 -5.75
C LYS A 725 16.11 -44.11 -5.67
N GLN A 726 14.80 -44.03 -5.45
CA GLN A 726 13.93 -45.22 -5.37
C GLN A 726 13.86 -46.00 -6.69
N LYS A 727 13.75 -45.27 -7.81
CA LYS A 727 13.66 -45.87 -9.14
C LYS A 727 15.05 -46.19 -9.78
N LYS A 728 16.15 -45.78 -9.17
CA LYS A 728 17.47 -45.82 -9.73
C LYS A 728 17.53 -45.12 -11.12
N ALA A 729 16.87 -43.99 -11.21
CA ALA A 729 16.66 -43.25 -12.46
C ALA A 729 17.62 -42.07 -12.60
N SER A 730 18.05 -41.81 -13.82
CA SER A 730 18.74 -40.55 -14.17
C SER A 730 17.73 -39.39 -14.31
N VAL A 731 18.16 -38.16 -14.05
CA VAL A 731 17.33 -36.97 -14.13
C VAL A 731 17.77 -36.08 -15.29
N HIS A 732 16.80 -35.73 -16.14
CA HIS A 732 17.02 -34.97 -17.36
C HIS A 732 16.21 -33.66 -17.34
N LEU A 733 16.90 -32.51 -17.44
CA LEU A 733 16.28 -31.20 -17.31
C LEU A 733 16.58 -30.32 -18.53
N PRO A 734 15.61 -29.58 -19.05
CA PRO A 734 15.88 -28.45 -19.92
C PRO A 734 16.47 -27.29 -19.10
N ARG A 735 16.94 -26.25 -19.74
CA ARG A 735 17.30 -25.01 -19.02
C ARG A 735 16.06 -24.32 -18.46
N ILE A 736 15.65 -24.77 -17.29
CA ILE A 736 14.41 -24.40 -16.62
C ILE A 736 14.33 -22.88 -16.43
N GLY A 737 13.22 -22.27 -16.89
CA GLY A 737 12.91 -20.86 -16.66
C GLY A 737 13.52 -19.87 -17.64
N HIS A 738 14.24 -20.30 -18.66
CA HIS A 738 14.92 -19.41 -19.62
C HIS A 738 14.01 -18.35 -20.27
N SER A 739 12.75 -18.67 -20.48
CA SER A 739 11.76 -17.77 -21.08
C SER A 739 10.92 -16.97 -20.06
N THR A 740 11.20 -17.09 -18.77
CA THR A 740 10.38 -16.44 -17.72
C THR A 740 10.96 -15.10 -17.27
N LYS A 741 10.09 -14.17 -16.90
CA LYS A 741 10.47 -12.84 -16.41
C LYS A 741 11.22 -12.96 -15.08
N GLY A 742 12.41 -12.37 -14.98
CA GLY A 742 13.24 -12.44 -13.77
C GLY A 742 14.04 -13.74 -13.61
N PHE A 743 14.35 -14.41 -14.73
CA PHE A 743 15.12 -15.64 -14.76
C PHE A 743 16.46 -15.56 -13.99
N ASN A 744 16.63 -16.43 -13.02
CA ASN A 744 17.85 -16.54 -12.22
C ASN A 744 18.47 -17.94 -12.41
N TRP A 745 19.27 -18.08 -13.46
CA TRP A 745 19.91 -19.36 -13.78
C TRP A 745 20.88 -19.82 -12.69
N TYR A 746 21.65 -18.91 -12.14
CA TYR A 746 22.63 -19.25 -11.10
C TYR A 746 21.98 -19.87 -9.86
N GLY A 747 20.86 -19.28 -9.41
CA GLY A 747 20.08 -19.83 -8.30
C GLY A 747 19.47 -21.20 -8.63
N THR A 748 18.94 -21.37 -9.84
CA THR A 748 18.34 -22.61 -10.31
C THR A 748 19.39 -23.74 -10.42
N GLU A 749 20.52 -23.47 -11.04
CA GLU A 749 21.60 -24.45 -11.20
C GLU A 749 22.18 -24.89 -9.86
N ARG A 750 22.36 -23.94 -8.93
CA ARG A 750 22.83 -24.22 -7.58
C ARG A 750 21.90 -25.19 -6.83
N LEU A 751 20.58 -25.02 -6.96
CA LEU A 751 19.61 -25.92 -6.34
C LEU A 751 19.64 -27.31 -6.99
N ILE A 752 19.71 -27.39 -8.31
CA ILE A 752 19.83 -28.67 -9.03
C ILE A 752 21.09 -29.41 -8.60
N ARG A 753 22.21 -28.73 -8.53
CA ARG A 753 23.48 -29.30 -8.07
C ARG A 753 23.35 -29.79 -6.62
N LYS A 754 22.89 -28.96 -5.71
CA LYS A 754 22.74 -29.28 -4.28
C LYS A 754 21.84 -30.46 -4.00
N HIS A 755 20.71 -30.58 -4.70
CA HIS A 755 19.69 -31.57 -4.37
C HIS A 755 19.72 -32.85 -5.23
N LEU A 756 20.39 -32.84 -6.37
CA LEU A 756 20.50 -33.98 -7.27
C LEU A 756 21.93 -34.43 -7.48
N ALA A 757 22.78 -33.67 -8.20
CA ALA A 757 24.10 -34.09 -8.62
C ALA A 757 25.03 -34.34 -7.43
N SER A 758 25.15 -33.44 -6.45
CA SER A 758 25.99 -33.65 -5.25
C SER A 758 25.51 -34.79 -4.35
N ARG A 759 24.28 -35.31 -4.56
CA ARG A 759 23.75 -36.47 -3.84
C ARG A 759 23.79 -37.76 -4.64
N GLY A 760 24.61 -37.79 -5.73
CA GLY A 760 24.87 -39.00 -6.50
C GLY A 760 23.79 -39.39 -7.51
N ILE A 761 22.86 -38.50 -7.85
CA ILE A 761 21.86 -38.74 -8.92
C ILE A 761 22.49 -38.30 -10.25
N PRO A 762 22.59 -39.19 -11.27
CA PRO A 762 23.06 -38.79 -12.61
C PRO A 762 22.14 -37.72 -13.18
N THR A 763 22.65 -36.50 -13.36
CA THR A 763 21.85 -35.32 -13.70
C THR A 763 22.33 -34.73 -15.02
N PHE A 764 21.44 -34.71 -16.02
CA PHE A 764 21.74 -34.29 -17.38
C PHE A 764 20.97 -33.00 -17.72
N MET A 765 21.70 -32.02 -18.22
CA MET A 765 21.14 -30.72 -18.61
C MET A 765 21.22 -30.54 -20.12
N TYR A 766 20.11 -30.13 -20.72
CA TYR A 766 19.99 -29.87 -22.15
C TYR A 766 19.93 -28.35 -22.38
N PRO A 767 21.04 -27.70 -22.76
CA PRO A 767 21.04 -26.28 -23.12
C PRO A 767 20.39 -26.16 -24.50
N GLY A 768 19.08 -25.85 -24.55
CA GLY A 768 18.32 -25.77 -25.80
C GLY A 768 18.92 -24.76 -26.76
N ARG A 769 19.09 -25.12 -28.04
CA ARG A 769 18.99 -24.18 -29.15
C ARG A 769 17.53 -23.74 -29.19
N GLY A 770 17.27 -22.41 -29.16
CA GLY A 770 15.91 -21.89 -29.18
C GLY A 770 15.07 -22.55 -30.28
N LEU A 771 13.93 -23.12 -29.84
CA LEU A 771 12.76 -23.38 -30.63
C LEU A 771 11.74 -22.31 -30.31
#